data_f26810c0e1300b5d437b02d52c2bd215
#
_entry.id   f26810c0e1300b5d437b02d52c2bd215
#
_cell.length_a   1.000
_cell.length_b   1.000
_cell.length_c   1.000
_cell.angle_alpha   90.00
_cell.angle_beta   90.00
_cell.angle_gamma   90.00
#
_symmetry.space_group_name_H-M   'P 1'
#
loop_
_entity.id
_entity.type
_entity.pdbx_description
1 polymer ?
#
loop_
_entity_poly.entity_id
_entity_poly.type
_entity_poly.pdbx_seq_one_letter_code
_entity_poly.pdbx_strand_id
1 'polypeptide(L)'
;MSLGKCVLPLILMGTLSAASGAQNAAAHPNWPGPGQLFVGACYQPIDRTPEQIDRDIAIMKRAGFNVVRMGDLSWDSFEPAQGKFEFEWFDKVMDKMQANGIRVILDIPGSPAPIWLHRAYPGVDIVSQNGTRLPPAERYMDDISDPDYVREVGILANALTKRYAHHPAVIAVGYDNEIGNGFMSYAEADRQRFIAWLKKKYGTIEELNKAWATQRWSRRLNSFEDVDLPLADGPGPSERYLDLHRYWSDVSVARLEELDAIRQRNMPELPSISNLWDNASRRGFDYLATYKSYVSYGAEGFYPGDPVSGAFGALMTKGDLDTPIWFNEFTAGGGGYYGTPGRSRMYAYLGLMMGAQGTLAWTFNSHLGGEEQALVGLVDHDGTASWKVDEFARIASEFKQISKFGFPRFTHPEVAIAYSFDSFVDSKPNGPSSTTLQYFKPSYTEQVQGAFEPLFRANIDTAIINIGHDSLLPYKLVIVPADYVMDAASAKALRAYVSGGGTVLMTAFSAKVDEHGQWFDTPLPGRLSDVFGLKTNAFYDIPAALRFQLGGESIETAVHRYEVLEPSTATVFARFTNTPEHSPAVTINKFGKGNAIYLATESNPAVIGSLMNDLYTVAGIQPGPKTPEGVYARVVDGRTLFVNMTGEEKRIPITGAKKGIISNRVFEETVVLGPMEADLIQ
;
A
#
# COMPACT_ATOMS: atom_id res chain seq x y z
N MET A 1 -5.60 41.38 -45.88
CA MET A 1 -5.57 40.09 -46.60
C MET A 1 -5.11 39.01 -45.61
N SER A 2 -6.00 38.05 -45.40
CA SER A 2 -5.85 36.70 -44.85
C SER A 2 -5.17 36.47 -43.51
N LEU A 3 -6.00 36.35 -42.47
CA LEU A 3 -5.73 35.74 -41.18
C LEU A 3 -5.69 34.22 -41.33
N GLY A 4 -4.51 33.61 -41.09
CA GLY A 4 -4.37 32.18 -40.97
C GLY A 4 -4.72 31.73 -39.52
N LYS A 5 -5.76 30.91 -39.42
CA LYS A 5 -6.15 30.25 -38.18
C LYS A 5 -5.19 29.08 -37.88
N CYS A 6 -4.39 29.18 -36.82
CA CYS A 6 -3.74 28.01 -36.23
C CYS A 6 -4.76 27.25 -35.37
N VAL A 7 -5.11 26.05 -35.81
CA VAL A 7 -5.86 25.08 -35.01
C VAL A 7 -4.82 24.24 -34.21
N LEU A 8 -4.82 24.41 -32.91
CA LEU A 8 -4.13 23.46 -32.01
C LEU A 8 -4.96 22.18 -31.93
N PRO A 9 -4.36 21.00 -32.05
CA PRO A 9 -5.08 19.77 -31.73
C PRO A 9 -5.21 19.64 -30.21
N LEU A 10 -6.45 19.57 -29.75
CA LEU A 10 -6.78 19.09 -28.40
C LEU A 10 -6.36 17.62 -28.33
N ILE A 11 -5.31 17.33 -27.60
CA ILE A 11 -4.99 15.96 -27.16
C ILE A 11 -6.00 15.62 -26.08
N LEU A 12 -7.03 14.85 -26.43
CA LEU A 12 -7.87 14.15 -25.48
C LEU A 12 -6.97 13.08 -24.79
N MET A 13 -6.48 13.38 -23.60
CA MET A 13 -6.00 12.32 -22.70
C MET A 13 -7.21 11.50 -22.30
N GLY A 14 -7.38 10.36 -22.95
CA GLY A 14 -8.34 9.36 -22.54
C GLY A 14 -7.89 8.79 -21.20
N THR A 15 -8.65 9.06 -20.16
CA THR A 15 -8.60 8.28 -18.91
C THR A 15 -9.03 6.85 -19.24
N LEU A 16 -8.07 5.99 -19.56
CA LEU A 16 -8.28 4.54 -19.58
C LEU A 16 -8.46 4.10 -18.14
N SER A 17 -9.69 3.81 -17.80
CA SER A 17 -10.11 3.37 -16.48
C SER A 17 -9.45 2.04 -16.15
N ALA A 18 -8.81 1.95 -14.98
CA ALA A 18 -8.24 0.73 -14.39
C ALA A 18 -9.28 -0.41 -14.22
N ALA A 19 -10.58 -0.11 -14.32
CA ALA A 19 -11.66 -1.09 -14.32
C ALA A 19 -11.58 -2.14 -15.44
N SER A 20 -10.79 -1.90 -16.51
CA SER A 20 -10.62 -2.86 -17.59
C SER A 20 -9.75 -4.07 -17.23
N GLY A 21 -8.82 -3.92 -16.30
CA GLY A 21 -7.85 -4.98 -15.95
C GLY A 21 -8.49 -6.18 -15.24
N ALA A 22 -9.37 -5.94 -14.27
CA ALA A 22 -10.02 -7.01 -13.51
C ALA A 22 -10.98 -7.85 -14.37
N GLN A 23 -11.70 -7.21 -15.29
CA GLN A 23 -12.58 -7.91 -16.25
C GLN A 23 -11.76 -8.71 -17.27
N ASN A 24 -10.63 -8.18 -17.72
CA ASN A 24 -9.76 -8.84 -18.70
C ASN A 24 -9.05 -10.06 -18.11
N ALA A 25 -8.58 -10.02 -16.87
CA ALA A 25 -7.96 -11.17 -16.23
C ALA A 25 -8.94 -12.32 -15.98
N ALA A 26 -10.18 -12.01 -15.56
CA ALA A 26 -11.21 -13.02 -15.38
C ALA A 26 -11.62 -13.72 -16.70
N ALA A 27 -11.39 -13.06 -17.83
CA ALA A 27 -11.67 -13.57 -19.17
C ALA A 27 -10.45 -14.22 -19.86
N HIS A 28 -9.23 -14.11 -19.30
CA HIS A 28 -8.03 -14.65 -19.93
C HIS A 28 -8.09 -16.18 -19.97
N PRO A 29 -7.85 -16.82 -21.14
CA PRO A 29 -8.02 -18.26 -21.31
C PRO A 29 -7.10 -19.10 -20.41
N ASN A 30 -6.00 -18.53 -19.98
CA ASN A 30 -5.05 -19.21 -19.09
C ASN A 30 -5.43 -19.13 -17.60
N TRP A 31 -6.42 -18.32 -17.21
CA TRP A 31 -6.86 -18.25 -15.82
C TRP A 31 -7.33 -19.64 -15.33
N PRO A 32 -7.10 -20.02 -14.06
CA PRO A 32 -7.49 -21.35 -13.54
C PRO A 32 -8.97 -21.69 -13.72
N GLY A 33 -9.82 -20.68 -13.81
CA GLY A 33 -11.25 -20.80 -14.06
C GLY A 33 -11.95 -19.46 -13.84
N PRO A 34 -13.12 -19.21 -14.44
CA PRO A 34 -13.86 -17.96 -14.26
C PRO A 34 -14.12 -17.68 -12.77
N GLY A 35 -13.61 -16.53 -12.28
CA GLY A 35 -13.74 -16.15 -10.87
C GLY A 35 -13.03 -17.06 -9.87
N GLN A 36 -12.13 -17.93 -10.33
CA GLN A 36 -11.38 -18.84 -9.50
C GLN A 36 -10.36 -18.07 -8.66
N LEU A 37 -10.53 -18.11 -7.34
CA LEU A 37 -9.51 -17.68 -6.39
C LEU A 37 -8.27 -18.57 -6.52
N PHE A 38 -7.08 -18.01 -6.35
CA PHE A 38 -5.86 -18.80 -6.43
C PHE A 38 -5.20 -19.00 -5.09
N VAL A 39 -4.56 -20.15 -4.94
CA VAL A 39 -3.73 -20.51 -3.78
C VAL A 39 -2.49 -21.21 -4.32
N GLY A 40 -1.34 -20.83 -3.78
CA GLY A 40 -0.08 -21.43 -4.19
C GLY A 40 1.10 -20.88 -3.42
N ALA A 41 2.21 -20.71 -4.12
CA ALA A 41 3.44 -20.22 -3.48
C ALA A 41 4.36 -19.49 -4.46
N CYS A 42 5.25 -18.67 -3.94
CA CYS A 42 6.49 -18.30 -4.61
C CYS A 42 7.37 -19.55 -4.68
N TYR A 43 7.83 -19.87 -5.86
CA TYR A 43 8.61 -21.07 -6.10
C TYR A 43 9.93 -20.72 -6.78
N GLN A 44 11.03 -21.12 -6.15
CA GLN A 44 12.40 -20.85 -6.60
C GLN A 44 12.99 -22.14 -7.21
N PRO A 45 12.69 -22.48 -8.49
CA PRO A 45 13.16 -23.73 -9.09
C PRO A 45 14.68 -23.75 -9.32
N ILE A 46 15.34 -22.59 -9.27
CA ILE A 46 16.79 -22.48 -9.42
C ILE A 46 17.55 -23.23 -8.31
N ASP A 47 16.95 -23.31 -7.13
CA ASP A 47 17.53 -23.99 -5.97
C ASP A 47 17.25 -25.50 -5.94
N ARG A 48 16.70 -26.08 -7.02
CA ARG A 48 16.16 -27.44 -7.04
C ARG A 48 16.77 -28.30 -8.15
N THR A 49 17.01 -29.56 -7.83
CA THR A 49 17.31 -30.56 -8.88
C THR A 49 16.03 -30.93 -9.65
N PRO A 50 16.16 -31.50 -10.86
CA PRO A 50 14.98 -31.95 -11.64
C PRO A 50 14.07 -32.91 -10.85
N GLU A 51 14.62 -33.81 -10.04
CA GLU A 51 13.88 -34.78 -9.21
C GLU A 51 13.17 -34.07 -8.05
N GLN A 52 13.79 -33.03 -7.48
CA GLN A 52 13.18 -32.20 -6.45
C GLN A 52 12.00 -31.41 -7.04
N ILE A 53 12.16 -30.83 -8.24
CA ILE A 53 11.08 -30.13 -8.95
C ILE A 53 9.88 -31.05 -9.19
N ASP A 54 10.11 -32.30 -9.62
CA ASP A 54 9.03 -33.26 -9.83
C ASP A 54 8.29 -33.59 -8.54
N ARG A 55 9.02 -33.78 -7.44
CA ARG A 55 8.45 -34.02 -6.11
C ARG A 55 7.65 -32.81 -5.65
N ASP A 56 8.19 -31.60 -5.80
CA ASP A 56 7.56 -30.34 -5.38
C ASP A 56 6.24 -30.12 -6.12
N ILE A 57 6.22 -30.30 -7.45
CA ILE A 57 5.01 -30.20 -8.26
C ILE A 57 3.97 -31.24 -7.84
N ALA A 58 4.40 -32.47 -7.51
CA ALA A 58 3.49 -33.48 -6.99
C ALA A 58 2.86 -33.09 -5.63
N ILE A 59 3.62 -32.44 -4.75
CA ILE A 59 3.11 -31.88 -3.49
C ILE A 59 2.10 -30.76 -3.78
N MET A 60 2.46 -29.77 -4.62
CA MET A 60 1.59 -28.66 -5.02
C MET A 60 0.25 -29.18 -5.58
N LYS A 61 0.31 -30.15 -6.48
CA LYS A 61 -0.89 -30.74 -7.09
C LYS A 61 -1.79 -31.42 -6.05
N ARG A 62 -1.22 -32.19 -5.11
CA ARG A 62 -1.99 -32.80 -4.01
C ARG A 62 -2.62 -31.77 -3.09
N ALA A 63 -1.92 -30.68 -2.83
CA ALA A 63 -2.41 -29.55 -2.03
C ALA A 63 -3.48 -28.71 -2.76
N GLY A 64 -3.69 -28.93 -4.07
CA GLY A 64 -4.65 -28.17 -4.85
C GLY A 64 -4.18 -26.78 -5.25
N PHE A 65 -2.88 -26.54 -5.25
CA PHE A 65 -2.31 -25.29 -5.75
C PHE A 65 -2.62 -25.11 -7.23
N ASN A 66 -3.01 -23.91 -7.60
CA ASN A 66 -3.39 -23.58 -8.96
C ASN A 66 -2.56 -22.46 -9.58
N VAL A 67 -1.79 -21.71 -8.79
CA VAL A 67 -0.91 -20.64 -9.25
C VAL A 67 0.42 -20.67 -8.47
N VAL A 68 1.53 -20.39 -9.15
CA VAL A 68 2.83 -20.11 -8.54
C VAL A 68 3.41 -18.81 -9.12
N ARG A 69 4.23 -18.11 -8.35
CA ARG A 69 5.07 -17.01 -8.81
C ARG A 69 6.48 -17.54 -9.02
N MET A 70 7.09 -17.27 -10.17
CA MET A 70 8.43 -17.76 -10.53
C MET A 70 9.16 -16.75 -11.40
N GLY A 71 10.50 -16.78 -11.34
CA GLY A 71 11.41 -15.97 -12.17
C GLY A 71 12.05 -14.82 -11.42
N ASP A 72 11.47 -14.40 -10.30
CA ASP A 72 12.06 -13.39 -9.41
C ASP A 72 13.45 -13.80 -8.90
N LEU A 73 14.29 -12.81 -8.63
CA LEU A 73 15.63 -12.97 -8.03
C LEU A 73 16.60 -13.90 -8.81
N SER A 74 16.32 -14.16 -10.10
CA SER A 74 17.04 -15.19 -10.89
C SER A 74 17.68 -14.64 -12.17
N TRP A 75 18.08 -13.36 -12.20
CA TRP A 75 18.61 -12.74 -13.42
C TRP A 75 19.85 -13.46 -13.98
N ASP A 76 20.83 -13.77 -13.15
CA ASP A 76 22.06 -14.45 -13.56
C ASP A 76 21.82 -15.85 -14.16
N SER A 77 20.74 -16.50 -13.74
CA SER A 77 20.35 -17.80 -14.26
C SER A 77 19.70 -17.75 -15.64
N PHE A 78 19.05 -16.61 -15.96
CA PHE A 78 18.55 -16.33 -17.30
C PHE A 78 19.62 -15.73 -18.22
N GLU A 79 20.57 -14.97 -17.67
CA GLU A 79 21.63 -14.27 -18.38
C GLU A 79 22.95 -14.35 -17.60
N PRO A 80 23.64 -15.52 -17.64
CA PRO A 80 24.89 -15.72 -16.90
C PRO A 80 26.06 -14.85 -17.38
N ALA A 81 25.96 -14.27 -18.58
CA ALA A 81 26.87 -13.27 -19.12
C ALA A 81 26.12 -12.38 -20.08
N GLN A 82 26.56 -11.15 -20.24
CA GLN A 82 25.91 -10.15 -21.08
C GLN A 82 25.54 -10.68 -22.46
N GLY A 83 24.26 -10.62 -22.80
CA GLY A 83 23.71 -11.06 -24.07
C GLY A 83 23.67 -12.58 -24.29
N LYS A 84 24.02 -13.38 -23.29
CA LYS A 84 23.94 -14.85 -23.33
C LYS A 84 22.77 -15.32 -22.52
N PHE A 85 21.67 -15.63 -23.18
CA PHE A 85 20.44 -16.08 -22.52
C PHE A 85 20.38 -17.60 -22.46
N GLU A 86 20.06 -18.13 -21.27
CA GLU A 86 19.85 -19.55 -20.98
C GLU A 86 18.46 -19.78 -20.39
N PHE A 87 17.50 -20.14 -21.24
CA PHE A 87 16.09 -20.33 -20.84
C PHE A 87 15.69 -21.79 -20.72
N GLU A 88 16.48 -22.76 -21.21
CA GLU A 88 16.08 -24.16 -21.33
C GLU A 88 15.76 -24.84 -19.99
N TRP A 89 16.39 -24.40 -18.93
CA TRP A 89 16.11 -24.86 -17.59
C TRP A 89 14.71 -24.43 -17.13
N PHE A 90 14.35 -23.17 -17.41
CA PHE A 90 13.06 -22.60 -17.03
C PHE A 90 11.93 -23.09 -17.93
N ASP A 91 12.17 -23.28 -19.24
CA ASP A 91 11.22 -23.89 -20.17
C ASP A 91 10.68 -25.21 -19.64
N LYS A 92 11.60 -26.09 -19.17
CA LYS A 92 11.26 -27.42 -18.62
C LYS A 92 10.35 -27.28 -17.37
N VAL A 93 10.59 -26.30 -16.54
CA VAL A 93 9.75 -26.05 -15.37
C VAL A 93 8.38 -25.51 -15.78
N MET A 94 8.33 -24.57 -16.71
CA MET A 94 7.11 -24.00 -17.26
C MET A 94 6.22 -25.05 -17.89
N ASP A 95 6.80 -25.94 -18.70
CA ASP A 95 6.09 -27.07 -19.31
C ASP A 95 5.54 -28.04 -18.26
N LYS A 96 6.31 -28.35 -17.21
CA LYS A 96 5.85 -29.19 -16.10
C LYS A 96 4.70 -28.53 -15.32
N MET A 97 4.75 -27.22 -15.06
CA MET A 97 3.65 -26.49 -14.42
C MET A 97 2.39 -26.57 -15.28
N GLN A 98 2.52 -26.30 -16.58
CA GLN A 98 1.42 -26.41 -17.55
C GLN A 98 0.80 -27.82 -17.55
N ALA A 99 1.63 -28.86 -17.64
CA ALA A 99 1.17 -30.28 -17.69
C ALA A 99 0.42 -30.70 -16.41
N ASN A 100 0.67 -30.03 -15.29
CA ASN A 100 0.03 -30.29 -14.01
C ASN A 100 -1.12 -29.32 -13.67
N GLY A 101 -1.48 -28.43 -14.59
CA GLY A 101 -2.57 -27.47 -14.43
C GLY A 101 -2.27 -26.32 -13.46
N ILE A 102 -0.99 -26.08 -13.17
CA ILE A 102 -0.52 -24.98 -12.33
C ILE A 102 -0.20 -23.79 -13.24
N ARG A 103 -0.74 -22.63 -12.92
CA ARG A 103 -0.51 -21.37 -13.64
C ARG A 103 0.68 -20.63 -13.04
N VAL A 104 1.23 -19.72 -13.81
CA VAL A 104 2.46 -18.99 -13.45
C VAL A 104 2.24 -17.49 -13.55
N ILE A 105 2.59 -16.79 -12.49
CA ILE A 105 2.91 -15.37 -12.54
C ILE A 105 4.40 -15.32 -12.91
N LEU A 106 4.69 -14.83 -14.11
CA LEU A 106 6.05 -14.71 -14.62
C LEU A 106 6.67 -13.41 -14.13
N ASP A 107 7.59 -13.49 -13.20
CA ASP A 107 8.32 -12.31 -12.75
C ASP A 107 9.52 -12.01 -13.64
N ILE A 108 9.72 -10.70 -13.88
CA ILE A 108 10.90 -10.16 -14.53
C ILE A 108 11.87 -9.79 -13.41
N PRO A 109 13.01 -10.47 -13.24
CA PRO A 109 13.97 -10.14 -12.20
C PRO A 109 14.76 -8.87 -12.58
N GLY A 110 14.66 -7.83 -11.77
CA GLY A 110 15.48 -6.63 -11.94
C GLY A 110 16.58 -6.55 -10.88
N SER A 111 16.26 -6.93 -9.64
CA SER A 111 17.21 -6.95 -8.52
C SER A 111 17.16 -8.33 -7.83
N PRO A 112 18.32 -8.86 -7.37
CA PRO A 112 19.67 -8.31 -7.53
C PRO A 112 20.19 -8.46 -8.96
N ALA A 113 20.92 -7.44 -9.43
CA ALA A 113 21.60 -7.51 -10.69
C ALA A 113 22.80 -8.48 -10.64
N PRO A 114 23.11 -9.20 -11.73
CA PRO A 114 24.20 -10.17 -11.74
C PRO A 114 25.57 -9.49 -11.62
N ILE A 115 26.53 -10.21 -11.04
CA ILE A 115 27.89 -9.70 -10.78
C ILE A 115 28.57 -9.21 -12.06
N TRP A 116 28.27 -9.81 -13.22
CA TRP A 116 28.84 -9.35 -14.49
C TRP A 116 28.41 -7.92 -14.83
N LEU A 117 27.17 -7.52 -14.48
CA LEU A 117 26.66 -6.16 -14.72
C LEU A 117 27.47 -5.13 -13.92
N HIS A 118 27.65 -5.37 -12.64
CA HIS A 118 28.46 -4.50 -11.76
C HIS A 118 29.93 -4.40 -12.20
N ARG A 119 30.48 -5.47 -12.80
CA ARG A 119 31.84 -5.46 -13.34
C ARG A 119 31.95 -4.72 -14.66
N ALA A 120 30.96 -4.84 -15.52
CA ALA A 120 30.91 -4.14 -16.79
C ALA A 120 30.59 -2.64 -16.63
N TYR A 121 29.71 -2.32 -15.66
CA TYR A 121 29.15 -0.99 -15.46
C TYR A 121 29.22 -0.58 -13.97
N PRO A 122 30.39 -0.09 -13.51
CA PRO A 122 30.56 0.25 -12.08
C PRO A 122 29.63 1.36 -11.56
N GLY A 123 28.96 2.12 -12.44
CA GLY A 123 27.93 3.09 -12.09
C GLY A 123 26.68 2.48 -11.44
N VAL A 124 26.46 1.18 -11.64
CA VAL A 124 25.36 0.42 -11.03
C VAL A 124 25.57 0.20 -9.53
N ASP A 125 26.80 0.33 -9.05
CA ASP A 125 27.08 0.17 -7.61
C ASP A 125 26.57 1.37 -6.81
N ILE A 126 25.86 1.09 -5.75
CA ILE A 126 25.42 2.12 -4.81
C ILE A 126 26.61 2.74 -4.08
N VAL A 127 26.60 4.06 -3.99
CA VAL A 127 27.48 4.82 -3.11
C VAL A 127 26.64 5.30 -1.91
N SER A 128 27.07 4.99 -0.71
CA SER A 128 26.37 5.40 0.51
C SER A 128 26.54 6.89 0.81
N GLN A 129 25.76 7.41 1.78
CA GLN A 129 25.80 8.83 2.17
C GLN A 129 27.18 9.33 2.62
N ASN A 130 28.06 8.44 3.09
CA ASN A 130 29.43 8.78 3.49
C ASN A 130 30.47 8.60 2.37
N GLY A 131 30.02 8.36 1.13
CA GLY A 131 30.89 8.19 -0.03
C GLY A 131 31.49 6.79 -0.19
N THR A 132 31.06 5.80 0.61
CA THR A 132 31.54 4.43 0.49
C THR A 132 30.79 3.70 -0.60
N ARG A 133 31.49 3.14 -1.58
CA ARG A 133 30.90 2.22 -2.56
C ARG A 133 30.51 0.92 -1.86
N LEU A 134 29.26 0.52 -2.01
CA LEU A 134 28.76 -0.73 -1.47
C LEU A 134 28.94 -1.85 -2.50
N PRO A 135 29.50 -3.00 -2.12
CA PRO A 135 29.62 -4.13 -3.02
C PRO A 135 28.24 -4.75 -3.28
N PRO A 136 28.05 -5.42 -4.43
CA PRO A 136 26.82 -6.16 -4.73
C PRO A 136 26.80 -7.46 -3.92
N ALA A 137 26.50 -7.37 -2.61
CA ALA A 137 26.55 -8.49 -1.67
C ALA A 137 25.15 -9.00 -1.29
N GLU A 138 24.12 -8.17 -1.45
CA GLU A 138 22.74 -8.45 -1.03
C GLU A 138 21.77 -7.93 -2.07
N ARG A 139 20.48 -8.27 -1.91
CA ARG A 139 19.38 -7.67 -2.66
C ARG A 139 19.38 -6.15 -2.50
N TYR A 140 18.84 -5.44 -3.50
CA TYR A 140 18.63 -3.98 -3.47
C TYR A 140 19.92 -3.14 -3.37
N MET A 141 21.06 -3.69 -3.81
CA MET A 141 22.35 -2.99 -3.88
C MET A 141 22.63 -2.44 -5.28
N ASP A 142 21.59 -2.30 -6.10
CA ASP A 142 21.67 -1.81 -7.48
C ASP A 142 21.16 -0.38 -7.54
N ASP A 143 21.90 0.51 -8.22
CA ASP A 143 21.40 1.84 -8.57
C ASP A 143 20.40 1.73 -9.72
N ILE A 144 19.11 1.61 -9.36
CA ILE A 144 18.02 1.49 -10.34
C ILE A 144 17.81 2.75 -11.19
N SER A 145 18.53 3.85 -10.90
CA SER A 145 18.53 5.07 -11.72
C SER A 145 19.65 5.11 -12.74
N ASP A 146 20.62 4.17 -12.67
CA ASP A 146 21.75 4.12 -13.59
C ASP A 146 21.29 3.72 -15.00
N PRO A 147 21.69 4.46 -16.07
CA PRO A 147 21.25 4.18 -17.44
C PRO A 147 21.65 2.81 -17.97
N ASP A 148 22.78 2.26 -17.51
CA ASP A 148 23.24 0.94 -17.94
C ASP A 148 22.41 -0.16 -17.27
N TYR A 149 22.09 0.00 -15.96
CA TYR A 149 21.14 -0.88 -15.29
C TYR A 149 19.78 -0.89 -16.00
N VAL A 150 19.23 0.28 -16.27
CA VAL A 150 17.94 0.45 -16.96
C VAL A 150 17.92 -0.26 -18.31
N ARG A 151 18.98 -0.08 -19.10
CA ARG A 151 19.11 -0.70 -20.42
C ARG A 151 19.15 -2.22 -20.33
N GLU A 152 19.98 -2.78 -19.44
CA GLU A 152 20.18 -4.23 -19.35
C GLU A 152 18.93 -4.94 -18.76
N VAL A 153 18.27 -4.36 -17.75
CA VAL A 153 16.96 -4.86 -17.28
C VAL A 153 15.95 -4.87 -18.43
N GLY A 154 15.90 -3.80 -19.23
CA GLY A 154 15.00 -3.73 -20.38
C GLY A 154 15.29 -4.80 -21.44
N ILE A 155 16.56 -5.15 -21.66
CA ILE A 155 16.97 -6.23 -22.57
C ILE A 155 16.49 -7.59 -22.06
N LEU A 156 16.73 -7.90 -20.79
CA LEU A 156 16.26 -9.13 -20.14
C LEU A 156 14.73 -9.21 -20.16
N ALA A 157 14.04 -8.16 -19.73
CA ALA A 157 12.59 -8.09 -19.72
C ALA A 157 11.97 -8.38 -21.09
N ASN A 158 12.56 -7.78 -22.13
CA ASN A 158 12.12 -8.00 -23.52
C ASN A 158 12.40 -9.44 -23.99
N ALA A 159 13.50 -10.06 -23.59
CA ALA A 159 13.82 -11.44 -23.93
C ALA A 159 12.86 -12.43 -23.24
N LEU A 160 12.62 -12.27 -21.93
CA LEU A 160 11.69 -13.10 -21.15
C LEU A 160 10.25 -12.97 -21.66
N THR A 161 9.75 -11.75 -21.79
CA THR A 161 8.38 -11.52 -22.21
C THR A 161 8.11 -12.01 -23.63
N LYS A 162 9.03 -11.86 -24.57
CA LYS A 162 8.90 -12.45 -25.92
C LYS A 162 8.89 -13.96 -25.90
N ARG A 163 9.76 -14.58 -25.10
CA ARG A 163 9.85 -16.04 -25.04
C ARG A 163 8.56 -16.68 -24.54
N TYR A 164 7.98 -16.12 -23.48
CA TYR A 164 6.81 -16.69 -22.81
C TYR A 164 5.48 -16.02 -23.20
N ALA A 165 5.45 -15.13 -24.21
CA ALA A 165 4.28 -14.39 -24.64
C ALA A 165 3.03 -15.25 -24.88
N HIS A 166 3.21 -16.46 -25.37
CA HIS A 166 2.12 -17.38 -25.69
C HIS A 166 2.16 -18.67 -24.86
N HIS A 167 2.96 -18.71 -23.79
CA HIS A 167 3.04 -19.90 -22.96
C HIS A 167 1.74 -20.05 -22.15
N PRO A 168 1.01 -21.18 -22.27
CA PRO A 168 -0.34 -21.31 -21.74
C PRO A 168 -0.41 -21.37 -20.21
N ALA A 169 0.72 -21.53 -19.51
CA ALA A 169 0.76 -21.45 -18.06
C ALA A 169 0.74 -19.98 -17.55
N VAL A 170 1.24 -19.00 -18.33
CA VAL A 170 1.39 -17.62 -17.88
C VAL A 170 0.04 -16.94 -17.78
N ILE A 171 -0.28 -16.35 -16.61
CA ILE A 171 -1.52 -15.63 -16.34
C ILE A 171 -1.31 -14.14 -16.01
N ALA A 172 -0.11 -13.76 -15.62
CA ALA A 172 0.26 -12.39 -15.32
C ALA A 172 1.78 -12.21 -15.44
N VAL A 173 2.20 -10.96 -15.52
CA VAL A 173 3.62 -10.56 -15.50
C VAL A 173 3.88 -9.78 -14.21
N GLY A 174 4.90 -10.20 -13.46
CA GLY A 174 5.40 -9.48 -12.30
C GLY A 174 6.57 -8.57 -12.70
N TYR A 175 6.62 -7.38 -12.10
CA TYR A 175 7.69 -6.42 -12.32
C TYR A 175 8.60 -6.39 -11.11
N ASP A 176 9.71 -7.12 -11.18
CA ASP A 176 10.74 -7.16 -10.15
C ASP A 176 10.20 -7.52 -8.76
N ASN A 177 11.05 -7.49 -7.76
CA ASN A 177 10.68 -7.67 -6.37
C ASN A 177 10.93 -6.39 -5.58
N GLU A 178 9.88 -5.85 -4.95
CA GLU A 178 9.96 -4.73 -4.01
C GLU A 178 10.70 -3.50 -4.57
N ILE A 179 10.39 -3.09 -5.80
CA ILE A 179 10.98 -1.91 -6.43
C ILE A 179 10.90 -0.70 -5.48
N GLY A 180 12.00 0.04 -5.37
CA GLY A 180 12.09 1.21 -4.49
C GLY A 180 12.41 0.89 -3.02
N ASN A 181 12.53 -0.37 -2.65
CA ASN A 181 12.96 -0.78 -1.30
C ASN A 181 14.48 -0.69 -1.10
N GLY A 182 15.25 -0.48 -2.17
CA GLY A 182 16.70 -0.36 -2.16
C GLY A 182 17.22 0.92 -1.53
N PHE A 183 18.55 1.00 -1.48
CA PHE A 183 19.24 2.21 -1.04
C PHE A 183 19.35 3.19 -2.20
N MET A 184 19.14 4.48 -1.91
CA MET A 184 19.44 5.53 -2.86
C MET A 184 20.96 5.71 -2.94
N SER A 185 21.49 5.83 -4.15
CA SER A 185 22.93 6.11 -4.36
C SER A 185 23.24 7.60 -4.20
N TYR A 186 24.40 7.88 -3.64
CA TYR A 186 24.97 9.23 -3.44
C TYR A 186 26.19 9.47 -4.32
N ALA A 187 26.33 8.74 -5.44
CA ALA A 187 27.36 8.99 -6.41
C ALA A 187 27.17 10.36 -7.09
N GLU A 188 28.24 10.91 -7.67
CA GLU A 188 28.15 12.18 -8.41
C GLU A 188 27.16 12.10 -9.58
N ALA A 189 27.07 10.95 -10.23
CA ALA A 189 26.09 10.74 -11.29
C ALA A 189 24.63 10.88 -10.78
N ASP A 190 24.35 10.40 -9.56
CA ASP A 190 23.03 10.55 -8.92
C ASP A 190 22.74 12.00 -8.55
N ARG A 191 23.74 12.70 -8.04
CA ARG A 191 23.63 14.14 -7.80
C ARG A 191 23.25 14.88 -9.08
N GLN A 192 23.87 14.55 -10.21
CA GLN A 192 23.56 15.18 -11.50
C GLN A 192 22.16 14.83 -12.00
N ARG A 193 21.69 13.59 -11.80
CA ARG A 193 20.32 13.18 -12.12
C ARG A 193 19.30 13.95 -11.25
N PHE A 194 19.57 14.08 -9.96
CA PHE A 194 18.73 14.88 -9.06
C PHE A 194 18.70 16.37 -9.47
N ILE A 195 19.86 16.96 -9.80
CA ILE A 195 19.92 18.32 -10.34
C ILE A 195 19.09 18.47 -11.62
N ALA A 196 19.15 17.52 -12.52
CA ALA A 196 18.35 17.54 -13.75
C ALA A 196 16.84 17.47 -13.44
N TRP A 197 16.44 16.67 -12.45
CA TRP A 197 15.07 16.59 -11.97
C TRP A 197 14.62 17.93 -11.36
N LEU A 198 15.43 18.57 -10.52
CA LEU A 198 15.14 19.89 -9.95
C LEU A 198 15.02 20.98 -11.03
N LYS A 199 15.92 20.97 -12.04
CA LYS A 199 15.82 21.90 -13.18
C LYS A 199 14.50 21.73 -13.92
N LYS A 200 14.05 20.49 -14.13
CA LYS A 200 12.76 20.19 -14.77
C LYS A 200 11.59 20.70 -13.91
N LYS A 201 11.67 20.52 -12.59
CA LYS A 201 10.59 20.89 -11.63
C LYS A 201 10.47 22.40 -11.44
N TYR A 202 11.58 23.10 -11.25
CA TYR A 202 11.58 24.50 -10.85
C TYR A 202 11.92 25.48 -11.97
N GLY A 203 12.57 25.05 -13.02
CA GLY A 203 12.95 25.89 -14.15
C GLY A 203 14.13 26.84 -13.86
N THR A 204 14.08 27.63 -12.77
CA THR A 204 15.14 28.58 -12.42
C THR A 204 15.67 28.35 -11.00
N ILE A 205 16.89 28.82 -10.75
CA ILE A 205 17.49 28.70 -9.41
C ILE A 205 16.78 29.59 -8.40
N GLU A 206 16.19 30.70 -8.84
CA GLU A 206 15.39 31.60 -8.00
C GLU A 206 14.15 30.90 -7.47
N GLU A 207 13.41 30.17 -8.34
CA GLU A 207 12.23 29.41 -7.90
C GLU A 207 12.62 28.27 -6.96
N LEU A 208 13.74 27.57 -7.21
CA LEU A 208 14.26 26.58 -6.28
C LEU A 208 14.62 27.20 -4.93
N ASN A 209 15.34 28.32 -4.93
CA ASN A 209 15.72 29.04 -3.71
C ASN A 209 14.48 29.47 -2.90
N LYS A 210 13.43 29.91 -3.59
CA LYS A 210 12.16 30.27 -2.97
C LYS A 210 11.47 29.05 -2.36
N ALA A 211 11.34 27.97 -3.12
CA ALA A 211 10.72 26.71 -2.68
C ALA A 211 11.46 26.09 -1.49
N TRP A 212 12.78 26.19 -1.44
CA TRP A 212 13.60 25.65 -0.37
C TRP A 212 13.92 26.65 0.76
N ALA A 213 13.33 27.84 0.73
CA ALA A 213 13.55 28.92 1.72
C ALA A 213 15.03 29.18 2.02
N THR A 214 15.91 29.11 1.02
CA THR A 214 17.37 29.06 1.17
C THR A 214 18.01 30.35 1.66
N GLN A 215 17.30 31.51 1.61
CA GLN A 215 17.78 32.76 2.17
C GLN A 215 17.97 32.68 3.69
N ARG A 216 17.30 31.74 4.37
CA ARG A 216 17.43 31.54 5.80
C ARG A 216 18.77 30.89 6.13
N TRP A 217 19.51 31.48 7.07
CA TRP A 217 20.78 30.96 7.56
C TRP A 217 21.86 30.77 6.49
N SER A 218 21.88 31.67 5.48
CA SER A 218 22.92 31.67 4.43
C SER A 218 23.01 30.40 3.61
N ARG A 219 21.86 29.84 3.21
CA ARG A 219 21.76 28.60 2.41
C ARG A 219 21.46 28.84 0.93
N ARG A 220 21.45 30.11 0.49
CA ARG A 220 21.14 30.49 -0.89
C ARG A 220 22.11 29.83 -1.86
N LEU A 221 21.55 29.22 -2.90
CA LEU A 221 22.26 28.64 -4.03
C LEU A 221 22.42 29.71 -5.13
N ASN A 222 23.57 29.75 -5.78
CA ASN A 222 23.80 30.67 -6.91
C ASN A 222 23.49 30.00 -8.25
N SER A 223 23.58 28.68 -8.29
CA SER A 223 23.28 27.87 -9.47
C SER A 223 22.76 26.50 -9.04
N PHE A 224 22.22 25.72 -9.98
CA PHE A 224 21.82 24.33 -9.71
C PHE A 224 23.01 23.42 -9.39
N GLU A 225 24.21 23.77 -9.86
CA GLU A 225 25.45 23.04 -9.59
C GLU A 225 25.88 23.12 -8.13
N ASP A 226 25.34 24.09 -7.36
CA ASP A 226 25.56 24.23 -5.90
C ASP A 226 24.71 23.22 -5.10
N VAL A 227 23.82 22.48 -5.73
CA VAL A 227 22.94 21.51 -5.06
C VAL A 227 23.70 20.23 -4.74
N ASP A 228 23.70 19.85 -3.47
CA ASP A 228 24.09 18.51 -3.03
C ASP A 228 22.83 17.64 -2.78
N LEU A 229 23.02 16.30 -2.89
CA LEU A 229 21.97 15.37 -2.47
C LEU A 229 21.70 15.54 -0.96
N PRO A 230 20.47 15.82 -0.55
CA PRO A 230 20.12 15.82 0.85
C PRO A 230 20.36 14.46 1.49
N LEU A 231 20.84 14.43 2.72
CA LEU A 231 21.01 13.17 3.45
C LEU A 231 19.64 12.63 3.87
N ALA A 232 19.34 11.38 3.56
CA ALA A 232 18.05 10.76 3.86
C ALA A 232 17.72 10.72 5.37
N ASP A 233 18.75 10.64 6.21
CA ASP A 233 18.64 10.62 7.67
C ASP A 233 19.45 11.78 8.32
N GLY A 234 19.84 12.77 7.53
CA GLY A 234 20.70 13.87 7.97
C GLY A 234 19.94 15.13 8.39
N PRO A 235 20.64 16.08 9.02
CA PRO A 235 20.06 17.37 9.32
C PRO A 235 19.82 18.19 8.07
N GLY A 236 18.75 18.97 8.05
CA GLY A 236 18.42 19.88 6.95
C GLY A 236 16.98 20.34 6.99
N PRO A 237 16.60 21.24 6.09
CA PRO A 237 15.22 21.70 5.98
C PRO A 237 14.34 20.64 5.30
N SER A 238 13.08 20.56 5.72
CA SER A 238 12.04 19.65 5.20
C SER A 238 11.88 19.71 3.69
N GLU A 239 11.96 20.91 3.13
CA GLU A 239 11.73 21.17 1.70
C GLU A 239 12.70 20.37 0.79
N ARG A 240 13.97 20.28 1.20
CA ARG A 240 14.97 19.49 0.47
C ARG A 240 14.72 17.98 0.60
N TYR A 241 14.29 17.59 1.78
CA TYR A 241 14.00 16.20 2.09
C TYR A 241 12.78 15.69 1.33
N LEU A 242 11.72 16.49 1.24
CA LEU A 242 10.55 16.22 0.41
C LEU A 242 10.95 15.99 -1.05
N ASP A 243 11.76 16.89 -1.60
CA ASP A 243 12.19 16.77 -2.99
C ASP A 243 13.08 15.54 -3.26
N LEU A 244 13.94 15.18 -2.30
CA LEU A 244 14.73 13.96 -2.40
C LEU A 244 13.84 12.71 -2.49
N HIS A 245 12.84 12.60 -1.63
CA HIS A 245 11.93 11.45 -1.62
C HIS A 245 10.98 11.42 -2.81
N ARG A 246 10.53 12.58 -3.28
CA ARG A 246 9.76 12.69 -4.51
C ARG A 246 10.58 12.27 -5.74
N TYR A 247 11.85 12.71 -5.81
CA TYR A 247 12.78 12.26 -6.85
C TYR A 247 12.94 10.74 -6.83
N TRP A 248 13.17 10.15 -5.66
CA TRP A 248 13.30 8.70 -5.52
C TRP A 248 12.02 7.96 -5.89
N SER A 249 10.86 8.50 -5.52
CA SER A 249 9.57 8.01 -5.97
C SER A 249 9.48 8.01 -7.50
N ASP A 250 9.80 9.13 -8.15
CA ASP A 250 9.77 9.23 -9.61
C ASP A 250 10.73 8.24 -10.29
N VAL A 251 11.91 8.00 -9.72
CA VAL A 251 12.85 6.98 -10.21
C VAL A 251 12.24 5.59 -10.14
N SER A 252 11.63 5.24 -9.02
CA SER A 252 10.99 3.93 -8.82
C SER A 252 9.82 3.72 -9.78
N VAL A 253 9.00 4.73 -9.96
CA VAL A 253 7.86 4.71 -10.89
C VAL A 253 8.32 4.59 -12.35
N ALA A 254 9.42 5.27 -12.72
CA ALA A 254 9.98 5.16 -14.06
C ALA A 254 10.40 3.72 -14.41
N ARG A 255 10.80 2.90 -13.41
CA ARG A 255 11.09 1.48 -13.63
C ARG A 255 9.81 0.70 -13.96
N LEU A 256 8.72 0.97 -13.22
CA LEU A 256 7.44 0.34 -13.51
C LEU A 256 6.93 0.71 -14.91
N GLU A 257 7.00 1.99 -15.26
CA GLU A 257 6.60 2.48 -16.58
C GLU A 257 7.33 1.78 -17.73
N GLU A 258 8.65 1.62 -17.59
CA GLU A 258 9.48 0.96 -18.61
C GLU A 258 9.13 -0.52 -18.74
N LEU A 259 9.02 -1.25 -17.63
CA LEU A 259 8.67 -2.67 -17.64
C LEU A 259 7.25 -2.88 -18.17
N ASP A 260 6.31 -2.01 -17.80
CA ASP A 260 4.95 -2.07 -18.33
C ASP A 260 4.91 -1.79 -19.84
N ALA A 261 5.69 -0.84 -20.34
CA ALA A 261 5.79 -0.59 -21.77
C ALA A 261 6.35 -1.81 -22.55
N ILE A 262 7.26 -2.57 -21.95
CA ILE A 262 7.77 -3.83 -22.53
C ILE A 262 6.68 -4.91 -22.51
N ARG A 263 6.00 -5.10 -21.39
CA ARG A 263 4.88 -6.03 -21.28
C ARG A 263 3.78 -5.69 -22.29
N GLN A 264 3.37 -4.44 -22.38
CA GLN A 264 2.32 -4.03 -23.32
C GLN A 264 2.67 -4.32 -24.77
N ARG A 265 3.94 -4.24 -25.15
CA ARG A 265 4.40 -4.62 -26.51
C ARG A 265 4.36 -6.12 -26.75
N ASN A 266 4.76 -6.93 -25.77
CA ASN A 266 5.00 -8.36 -25.95
C ASN A 266 3.85 -9.23 -25.44
N MET A 267 3.13 -8.79 -24.40
CA MET A 267 2.07 -9.53 -23.68
C MET A 267 0.88 -8.62 -23.33
N PRO A 268 0.27 -7.90 -24.30
CA PRO A 268 -0.75 -6.89 -24.03
C PRO A 268 -2.00 -7.44 -23.30
N GLU A 269 -2.32 -8.71 -23.52
CA GLU A 269 -3.52 -9.35 -22.96
C GLU A 269 -3.33 -9.80 -21.50
N LEU A 270 -2.09 -9.86 -21.00
CA LEU A 270 -1.81 -10.30 -19.64
C LEU A 270 -1.82 -9.14 -18.67
N PRO A 271 -2.43 -9.29 -17.49
CA PRO A 271 -2.34 -8.29 -16.43
C PRO A 271 -0.93 -8.26 -15.85
N SER A 272 -0.64 -7.17 -15.14
CA SER A 272 0.63 -6.93 -14.47
C SER A 272 0.45 -6.72 -12.97
N ILE A 273 1.50 -7.06 -12.25
CA ILE A 273 1.66 -6.80 -10.83
C ILE A 273 3.09 -6.34 -10.56
N SER A 274 3.32 -5.72 -9.42
CA SER A 274 4.65 -5.59 -8.82
C SER A 274 4.51 -5.84 -7.33
N ASN A 275 5.34 -6.71 -6.80
CA ASN A 275 5.32 -7.01 -5.38
C ASN A 275 5.85 -5.82 -4.59
N LEU A 276 5.14 -5.39 -3.58
CA LEU A 276 5.53 -4.29 -2.71
C LEU A 276 5.65 -4.76 -1.28
N TRP A 277 6.59 -4.18 -0.56
CA TRP A 277 6.76 -4.41 0.86
C TRP A 277 6.15 -3.25 1.65
N ASP A 278 5.25 -3.56 2.59
CA ASP A 278 4.70 -2.66 3.61
C ASP A 278 4.76 -1.16 3.27
N ASN A 279 3.76 -0.70 2.53
CA ASN A 279 3.70 0.65 1.97
C ASN A 279 3.59 1.76 2.99
N ALA A 280 3.16 1.43 4.21
CA ALA A 280 2.87 2.43 5.22
C ALA A 280 4.12 2.90 5.98
N SER A 281 5.22 2.15 5.95
CA SER A 281 6.34 2.40 6.86
C SER A 281 7.69 2.62 6.20
N ARG A 282 7.83 2.48 4.87
CA ARG A 282 9.15 2.42 4.25
C ARG A 282 9.42 3.46 3.17
N ARG A 283 10.69 3.48 2.74
CA ARG A 283 11.38 4.42 1.86
C ARG A 283 10.78 4.57 0.46
N GLY A 284 9.65 4.00 0.19
CA GLY A 284 9.07 3.82 -1.09
C GLY A 284 8.78 5.09 -1.87
N PHE A 285 7.95 4.93 -2.79
CA PHE A 285 7.46 5.92 -3.71
C PHE A 285 6.02 6.29 -3.35
N ASP A 286 5.51 7.34 -3.98
CA ASP A 286 4.11 7.73 -3.86
C ASP A 286 3.22 6.67 -4.50
N TYR A 287 2.88 5.70 -3.69
CA TYR A 287 2.20 4.49 -4.08
C TYR A 287 0.78 4.75 -4.59
N LEU A 288 0.03 5.56 -3.88
CA LEU A 288 -1.38 5.79 -4.22
C LEU A 288 -1.55 6.67 -5.45
N ALA A 289 -0.63 7.62 -5.69
CA ALA A 289 -0.75 8.54 -6.80
C ALA A 289 -0.23 7.97 -8.13
N THR A 290 0.78 7.13 -8.09
CA THR A 290 1.56 6.79 -9.30
C THR A 290 1.58 5.31 -9.66
N TYR A 291 1.69 4.42 -8.69
CA TYR A 291 1.84 2.98 -8.90
C TYR A 291 0.67 2.36 -9.70
N LYS A 292 -0.56 2.70 -9.37
CA LYS A 292 -1.78 2.18 -10.02
C LYS A 292 -1.81 2.36 -11.54
N SER A 293 -1.04 3.33 -12.07
CA SER A 293 -1.03 3.61 -13.49
C SER A 293 -0.28 2.55 -14.30
N TYR A 294 0.58 1.75 -13.66
CA TYR A 294 1.48 0.81 -14.34
C TYR A 294 1.25 -0.65 -13.97
N VAL A 295 0.35 -0.93 -13.04
CA VAL A 295 -0.01 -2.30 -12.65
C VAL A 295 -1.52 -2.52 -12.74
N SER A 296 -1.90 -3.74 -13.07
CA SER A 296 -3.31 -4.14 -13.17
C SER A 296 -3.91 -4.48 -11.81
N TYR A 297 -3.10 -4.95 -10.87
CA TYR A 297 -3.49 -5.37 -9.53
C TYR A 297 -2.49 -4.86 -8.50
N GLY A 298 -2.99 -4.45 -7.36
CA GLY A 298 -2.15 -4.24 -6.19
C GLY A 298 -1.57 -5.57 -5.71
N ALA A 299 -0.29 -5.62 -5.43
CA ALA A 299 0.38 -6.81 -4.90
C ALA A 299 1.31 -6.43 -3.76
N GLU A 300 1.35 -7.30 -2.73
CA GLU A 300 2.20 -7.05 -1.56
C GLU A 300 2.74 -8.32 -0.93
N GLY A 301 3.81 -8.14 -0.16
CA GLY A 301 4.25 -9.07 0.87
C GLY A 301 3.38 -8.94 2.11
N PHE A 302 2.51 -9.93 2.37
CA PHE A 302 1.54 -9.90 3.46
C PHE A 302 2.02 -10.72 4.67
N TYR A 303 2.62 -10.02 5.63
CA TYR A 303 3.19 -10.60 6.85
C TYR A 303 2.64 -9.92 8.12
N PRO A 304 1.34 -10.06 8.40
CA PRO A 304 0.69 -9.30 9.46
C PRO A 304 1.14 -9.73 10.86
N GLY A 305 1.45 -8.76 11.72
CA GLY A 305 1.69 -8.97 13.13
C GLY A 305 0.40 -9.28 13.90
N ASP A 306 -0.67 -8.56 13.57
CA ASP A 306 -2.01 -8.69 14.13
C ASP A 306 -3.08 -8.42 13.06
N PRO A 307 -4.38 -8.73 13.32
CA PRO A 307 -5.45 -8.56 12.34
C PRO A 307 -5.69 -7.12 11.88
N VAL A 308 -5.49 -6.13 12.74
CA VAL A 308 -5.72 -4.71 12.40
C VAL A 308 -4.63 -4.22 11.48
N SER A 309 -3.36 -4.48 11.83
CA SER A 309 -2.21 -4.10 10.99
C SER A 309 -2.25 -4.83 9.64
N GLY A 310 -2.66 -6.10 9.61
CA GLY A 310 -2.83 -6.84 8.37
C GLY A 310 -3.94 -6.27 7.48
N ALA A 311 -5.10 -5.96 8.05
CA ALA A 311 -6.19 -5.34 7.30
C ALA A 311 -5.79 -3.94 6.78
N PHE A 312 -5.05 -3.17 7.59
CA PHE A 312 -4.56 -1.85 7.21
C PHE A 312 -3.54 -1.93 6.05
N GLY A 313 -2.56 -2.85 6.11
CA GLY A 313 -1.60 -3.08 5.03
C GLY A 313 -2.31 -3.44 3.72
N ALA A 314 -3.22 -4.41 3.77
CA ALA A 314 -4.03 -4.78 2.60
C ALA A 314 -4.84 -3.60 2.04
N LEU A 315 -5.38 -2.75 2.91
CA LEU A 315 -6.12 -1.56 2.50
C LEU A 315 -5.21 -0.51 1.87
N MET A 316 -4.01 -0.30 2.41
CA MET A 316 -2.99 0.57 1.81
C MET A 316 -2.61 0.11 0.40
N THR A 317 -2.45 -1.19 0.20
CA THR A 317 -2.16 -1.77 -1.12
C THR A 317 -3.32 -1.63 -2.09
N LYS A 318 -4.54 -1.80 -1.60
CA LYS A 318 -5.75 -1.63 -2.41
C LYS A 318 -5.95 -0.17 -2.85
N GLY A 319 -5.74 0.78 -1.95
CA GLY A 319 -6.00 2.19 -2.17
C GLY A 319 -7.48 2.47 -2.38
N ASP A 320 -7.87 2.75 -3.62
CA ASP A 320 -9.27 2.96 -3.99
C ASP A 320 -10.10 1.66 -3.99
N LEU A 321 -11.38 1.81 -4.35
CA LEU A 321 -12.41 0.81 -4.13
C LEU A 321 -12.39 -0.40 -5.04
N ASP A 322 -11.98 -0.22 -6.26
CA ASP A 322 -12.20 -1.17 -7.35
C ASP A 322 -10.94 -1.93 -7.74
N THR A 323 -9.79 -1.60 -7.13
CA THR A 323 -8.52 -2.28 -7.42
C THR A 323 -8.49 -3.64 -6.76
N PRO A 324 -8.43 -4.75 -7.52
CA PRO A 324 -8.16 -6.07 -6.95
C PRO A 324 -6.76 -6.12 -6.36
N ILE A 325 -6.59 -6.91 -5.31
CA ILE A 325 -5.28 -7.15 -4.70
C ILE A 325 -4.91 -8.63 -4.71
N TRP A 326 -3.60 -8.89 -4.80
CA TRP A 326 -3.02 -10.22 -4.72
C TRP A 326 -1.97 -10.24 -3.60
N PHE A 327 -2.04 -11.20 -2.72
CA PHE A 327 -0.96 -11.45 -1.78
C PHE A 327 0.08 -12.30 -2.48
N ASN A 328 1.00 -11.58 -3.10
CA ASN A 328 2.02 -12.15 -3.97
C ASN A 328 3.14 -12.83 -3.19
N GLU A 329 3.31 -12.39 -1.94
CA GLU A 329 4.04 -13.09 -0.89
C GLU A 329 3.16 -13.13 0.35
N PHE A 330 2.96 -14.30 0.89
CA PHE A 330 2.03 -14.50 2.00
C PHE A 330 2.68 -15.30 3.11
N THR A 331 2.41 -14.92 4.35
CA THR A 331 2.96 -15.57 5.54
C THR A 331 2.68 -17.07 5.57
N ALA A 332 3.73 -17.87 5.46
CA ALA A 332 3.65 -19.34 5.47
C ALA A 332 4.53 -19.98 6.55
N GLY A 333 5.05 -19.16 7.46
CA GLY A 333 6.03 -19.53 8.47
C GLY A 333 7.44 -19.03 8.18
N GLY A 334 7.63 -18.27 7.06
CA GLY A 334 8.85 -17.53 6.77
C GLY A 334 8.88 -16.16 7.47
N GLY A 335 9.95 -15.39 7.27
CA GLY A 335 10.04 -14.01 7.72
C GLY A 335 10.18 -13.83 9.24
N GLY A 336 10.67 -14.83 9.97
CA GLY A 336 10.79 -14.77 11.44
C GLY A 336 9.47 -14.96 12.19
N TYR A 337 8.37 -15.21 11.47
CA TYR A 337 7.06 -15.46 12.06
C TYR A 337 6.76 -16.95 12.05
N TYR A 338 7.03 -17.61 13.16
CA TYR A 338 6.60 -18.99 13.37
C TYR A 338 5.08 -19.00 13.53
N GLY A 339 4.39 -19.35 12.47
CA GLY A 339 2.94 -19.49 12.49
C GLY A 339 2.49 -20.68 13.36
N THR A 340 1.39 -20.52 14.06
CA THR A 340 0.65 -21.64 14.65
C THR A 340 -0.37 -22.18 13.67
N PRO A 341 -0.73 -23.48 13.72
CA PRO A 341 -1.78 -24.05 12.90
C PRO A 341 -3.07 -23.22 12.96
N GLY A 342 -3.67 -22.95 11.83
CA GLY A 342 -4.87 -22.12 11.68
C GLY A 342 -4.59 -20.64 11.39
N ARG A 343 -3.40 -20.14 11.70
CA ARG A 343 -3.07 -18.72 11.54
C ARG A 343 -3.00 -18.29 10.07
N SER A 344 -2.32 -19.06 9.22
CA SER A 344 -2.24 -18.75 7.79
C SER A 344 -3.63 -18.78 7.15
N ARG A 345 -4.46 -19.74 7.52
CA ARG A 345 -5.86 -19.80 7.06
C ARG A 345 -6.67 -18.58 7.51
N MET A 346 -6.56 -18.19 8.78
CA MET A 346 -7.23 -17.00 9.32
C MET A 346 -6.85 -15.74 8.53
N TYR A 347 -5.56 -15.55 8.25
CA TYR A 347 -5.07 -14.42 7.47
C TYR A 347 -5.43 -14.49 5.98
N ALA A 348 -5.54 -15.68 5.40
CA ALA A 348 -6.06 -15.83 4.05
C ALA A 348 -7.51 -15.35 3.94
N TYR A 349 -8.32 -15.61 4.97
CA TYR A 349 -9.69 -15.09 5.05
C TYR A 349 -9.75 -13.59 5.37
N LEU A 350 -8.82 -13.06 6.17
CA LEU A 350 -8.67 -11.62 6.31
C LEU A 350 -8.37 -10.97 4.95
N GLY A 351 -7.44 -11.54 4.20
CA GLY A 351 -7.13 -11.09 2.84
C GLY A 351 -8.33 -11.12 1.93
N LEU A 352 -9.06 -12.23 1.90
CA LEU A 352 -10.29 -12.35 1.14
C LEU A 352 -11.32 -11.27 1.54
N MET A 353 -11.46 -11.00 2.84
CA MET A 353 -12.31 -9.94 3.39
C MET A 353 -11.89 -8.54 2.93
N MET A 354 -10.58 -8.32 2.73
CA MET A 354 -10.03 -7.06 2.21
C MET A 354 -10.03 -6.98 0.68
N GLY A 355 -10.49 -8.03 -0.03
CA GLY A 355 -10.61 -8.06 -1.48
C GLY A 355 -9.49 -8.78 -2.21
N ALA A 356 -8.67 -9.55 -1.52
CA ALA A 356 -7.64 -10.36 -2.16
C ALA A 356 -8.26 -11.48 -3.01
N GLN A 357 -7.74 -11.65 -4.23
CA GLN A 357 -8.15 -12.71 -5.15
C GLN A 357 -7.30 -13.98 -5.03
N GLY A 358 -6.22 -13.92 -4.25
CA GLY A 358 -5.36 -15.07 -4.04
C GLY A 358 -4.23 -14.81 -3.07
N THR A 359 -3.59 -15.91 -2.65
CA THR A 359 -2.48 -15.95 -1.71
C THR A 359 -1.38 -16.88 -2.21
N LEU A 360 -0.16 -16.39 -2.27
CA LEU A 360 1.03 -17.17 -2.63
C LEU A 360 1.99 -17.19 -1.44
N ALA A 361 2.21 -18.35 -0.87
CA ALA A 361 3.10 -18.52 0.27
C ALA A 361 4.54 -18.09 -0.05
N TRP A 362 5.14 -17.28 0.75
CA TRP A 362 6.58 -17.10 0.77
C TRP A 362 7.17 -18.00 1.86
N THR A 363 7.81 -19.07 1.50
CA THR A 363 8.06 -19.61 0.16
C THR A 363 7.65 -21.08 0.11
N PHE A 364 7.63 -21.71 -1.06
CA PHE A 364 7.33 -23.13 -1.14
C PHE A 364 8.42 -23.99 -0.50
N ASN A 365 9.66 -23.82 -0.94
CA ASN A 365 10.83 -24.59 -0.46
C ASN A 365 11.68 -23.76 0.51
N SER A 366 12.05 -24.36 1.63
CA SER A 366 13.04 -23.74 2.54
C SER A 366 14.41 -23.65 1.87
N HIS A 367 15.07 -22.51 2.02
CA HIS A 367 16.39 -22.28 1.41
C HIS A 367 17.49 -22.99 2.23
N LEU A 368 18.40 -23.70 1.56
CA LEU A 368 19.47 -24.44 2.20
C LEU A 368 20.71 -23.58 2.53
N GLY A 369 20.83 -22.43 1.93
CA GLY A 369 21.96 -21.53 2.08
C GLY A 369 21.65 -20.15 1.54
N GLY A 370 22.58 -19.21 1.68
CA GLY A 370 22.43 -17.83 1.26
C GLY A 370 21.56 -17.01 2.20
N GLU A 371 20.99 -15.95 1.65
CA GLU A 371 20.02 -15.13 2.38
C GLU A 371 18.76 -15.95 2.71
N GLU A 372 18.11 -15.60 3.80
CA GLU A 372 16.86 -16.21 4.23
C GLU A 372 16.91 -17.73 4.53
N GLN A 373 18.09 -18.30 4.69
CA GLN A 373 18.25 -19.74 5.00
C GLN A 373 17.52 -20.18 6.29
N ALA A 374 17.27 -19.25 7.20
CA ALA A 374 16.52 -19.50 8.43
C ALA A 374 15.00 -19.39 8.25
N LEU A 375 14.52 -18.99 7.09
CA LEU A 375 13.10 -18.91 6.78
C LEU A 375 12.61 -20.28 6.34
N VAL A 376 11.64 -20.83 7.07
CA VAL A 376 11.07 -22.13 6.76
C VAL A 376 9.87 -21.96 5.85
N GLY A 377 9.96 -22.48 4.65
CA GLY A 377 8.87 -22.52 3.66
C GLY A 377 7.75 -23.51 4.03
N LEU A 378 6.90 -23.81 3.06
CA LEU A 378 5.86 -24.84 3.21
C LEU A 378 6.45 -26.26 3.30
N VAL A 379 7.53 -26.46 2.58
CA VAL A 379 8.32 -27.72 2.60
C VAL A 379 9.58 -27.44 3.43
N ASP A 380 9.84 -28.30 4.40
CA ASP A 380 10.99 -28.17 5.28
C ASP A 380 12.34 -28.36 4.56
N HIS A 381 13.46 -28.02 5.20
CA HIS A 381 14.79 -28.09 4.58
C HIS A 381 15.16 -29.48 4.04
N ASP A 382 14.65 -30.55 4.65
CA ASP A 382 14.87 -31.94 4.19
C ASP A 382 13.93 -32.35 3.03
N GLY A 383 13.06 -31.43 2.58
CA GLY A 383 12.08 -31.68 1.54
C GLY A 383 10.79 -32.35 2.01
N THR A 384 10.58 -32.46 3.32
CA THR A 384 9.34 -33.01 3.89
C THR A 384 8.22 -31.99 3.83
N ALA A 385 7.05 -32.39 3.30
CA ALA A 385 5.85 -31.58 3.37
C ALA A 385 5.37 -31.49 4.83
N SER A 386 5.34 -30.29 5.37
CA SER A 386 4.92 -30.06 6.75
C SER A 386 3.41 -29.82 6.86
N TRP A 387 2.91 -29.70 8.10
CA TRP A 387 1.53 -29.33 8.40
C TRP A 387 1.08 -28.04 7.70
N LYS A 388 2.03 -27.18 7.31
CA LYS A 388 1.74 -25.93 6.57
C LYS A 388 1.19 -26.24 5.18
N VAL A 389 1.70 -27.28 4.51
CA VAL A 389 1.14 -27.76 3.22
C VAL A 389 -0.31 -28.21 3.41
N ASP A 390 -0.63 -28.91 4.49
CA ASP A 390 -2.00 -29.35 4.77
C ASP A 390 -2.95 -28.18 5.03
N GLU A 391 -2.46 -27.15 5.74
CA GLU A 391 -3.22 -25.92 5.97
C GLU A 391 -3.50 -25.16 4.66
N PHE A 392 -2.51 -25.03 3.78
CA PHE A 392 -2.70 -24.43 2.45
C PHE A 392 -3.58 -25.29 1.54
N ALA A 393 -3.52 -26.61 1.66
CA ALA A 393 -4.45 -27.51 0.95
C ALA A 393 -5.91 -27.29 1.41
N ARG A 394 -6.12 -27.06 2.70
CA ARG A 394 -7.42 -26.69 3.25
C ARG A 394 -7.89 -25.35 2.67
N ILE A 395 -7.05 -24.30 2.66
CA ILE A 395 -7.36 -22.99 2.07
C ILE A 395 -7.74 -23.18 0.59
N ALA A 396 -6.97 -23.94 -0.18
CA ALA A 396 -7.22 -24.19 -1.60
C ALA A 396 -8.58 -24.86 -1.83
N SER A 397 -8.91 -25.86 -1.00
CA SER A 397 -10.21 -26.56 -1.06
C SER A 397 -11.38 -25.61 -0.74
N GLU A 398 -11.25 -24.80 0.29
CA GLU A 398 -12.28 -23.85 0.72
C GLU A 398 -12.44 -22.69 -0.28
N PHE A 399 -11.35 -22.13 -0.80
CA PHE A 399 -11.39 -21.09 -1.84
C PHE A 399 -12.01 -21.61 -3.14
N LYS A 400 -11.78 -22.89 -3.50
CA LYS A 400 -12.47 -23.53 -4.61
C LYS A 400 -14.00 -23.60 -4.42
N GLN A 401 -14.48 -23.76 -3.16
CA GLN A 401 -15.91 -23.72 -2.87
C GLN A 401 -16.48 -22.30 -3.03
N ILE A 402 -15.77 -21.29 -2.55
CA ILE A 402 -16.16 -19.88 -2.67
C ILE A 402 -16.16 -19.45 -4.14
N SER A 403 -15.17 -19.89 -4.92
CA SER A 403 -15.02 -19.57 -6.35
C SER A 403 -16.20 -20.05 -7.22
N LYS A 404 -17.07 -20.94 -6.72
CA LYS A 404 -18.31 -21.30 -7.42
C LYS A 404 -19.27 -20.13 -7.57
N PHE A 405 -19.10 -19.09 -6.80
CA PHE A 405 -19.89 -17.85 -6.85
C PHE A 405 -19.18 -16.71 -7.60
N GLY A 406 -18.00 -16.99 -8.19
CA GLY A 406 -17.14 -16.00 -8.82
C GLY A 406 -16.22 -15.29 -7.82
N PHE A 407 -15.54 -14.24 -8.28
CA PHE A 407 -14.77 -13.38 -7.37
C PHE A 407 -15.72 -12.66 -6.40
N PRO A 408 -15.34 -12.59 -5.11
CA PRO A 408 -16.13 -11.83 -4.13
C PRO A 408 -16.28 -10.37 -4.55
N ARG A 409 -17.50 -9.87 -4.56
CA ARG A 409 -17.82 -8.47 -4.84
C ARG A 409 -18.30 -7.81 -3.57
N PHE A 410 -17.63 -6.73 -3.20
CA PHE A 410 -17.93 -5.96 -1.99
C PHE A 410 -18.80 -4.76 -2.34
N THR A 411 -19.54 -4.29 -1.34
CA THR A 411 -20.25 -3.02 -1.44
C THR A 411 -19.20 -1.90 -1.48
N HIS A 412 -19.50 -0.85 -2.23
CA HIS A 412 -18.66 0.34 -2.28
C HIS A 412 -18.57 0.98 -0.88
N PRO A 413 -17.37 1.24 -0.31
CA PRO A 413 -17.25 1.92 0.96
C PRO A 413 -17.85 3.32 0.94
N GLU A 414 -18.52 3.68 2.04
CA GLU A 414 -19.05 5.02 2.25
C GLU A 414 -18.05 5.92 3.00
N VAL A 415 -16.97 5.34 3.51
CA VAL A 415 -15.93 6.01 4.31
C VAL A 415 -14.58 5.89 3.63
N ALA A 416 -13.86 6.99 3.55
CA ALA A 416 -12.47 7.01 3.14
C ALA A 416 -11.57 7.64 4.20
N ILE A 417 -10.32 7.20 4.26
CA ILE A 417 -9.27 7.80 5.05
C ILE A 417 -8.21 8.33 4.10
N ALA A 418 -7.84 9.57 4.27
CA ALA A 418 -6.81 10.21 3.47
C ALA A 418 -5.41 9.71 3.89
N TYR A 419 -4.57 9.49 2.90
CA TYR A 419 -3.14 9.25 3.06
C TYR A 419 -2.37 10.11 2.06
N SER A 420 -1.34 10.80 2.54
CA SER A 420 -0.47 11.65 1.77
C SER A 420 0.98 11.16 1.90
N PHE A 421 1.61 10.84 0.78
CA PHE A 421 3.03 10.50 0.74
C PHE A 421 3.90 11.66 1.25
N ASP A 422 3.59 12.88 0.87
CA ASP A 422 4.31 14.06 1.30
C ASP A 422 4.22 14.27 2.82
N SER A 423 3.02 14.10 3.39
CA SER A 423 2.83 14.16 4.85
C SER A 423 3.55 13.04 5.57
N PHE A 424 3.56 11.84 5.00
CA PHE A 424 4.34 10.72 5.54
C PHE A 424 5.84 11.01 5.53
N VAL A 425 6.37 11.55 4.42
CA VAL A 425 7.80 11.88 4.29
C VAL A 425 8.19 13.00 5.25
N ASP A 426 7.42 14.09 5.28
CA ASP A 426 7.76 15.27 6.08
C ASP A 426 7.61 15.04 7.59
N SER A 427 6.79 14.07 7.98
CA SER A 427 6.56 13.71 9.38
C SER A 427 7.49 12.61 9.93
N LYS A 428 8.42 12.07 9.12
CA LYS A 428 9.30 10.98 9.58
C LYS A 428 10.18 11.38 10.76
N PRO A 429 10.34 10.49 11.78
CA PRO A 429 11.13 10.77 12.99
C PRO A 429 12.60 11.09 12.73
N ASN A 430 13.16 10.61 11.65
CA ASN A 430 14.55 10.83 11.25
C ASN A 430 14.69 11.88 10.14
N GLY A 431 13.62 12.61 9.84
CA GLY A 431 13.68 13.72 8.89
C GLY A 431 14.60 14.84 9.35
N PRO A 432 15.06 15.67 8.43
CA PRO A 432 16.14 16.64 8.69
C PRO A 432 15.74 17.78 9.62
N SER A 433 14.46 18.00 9.85
CA SER A 433 13.99 19.04 10.76
C SER A 433 13.69 18.47 12.13
N SER A 434 14.65 18.57 13.04
CA SER A 434 14.48 18.21 14.47
C SER A 434 13.31 18.92 15.16
N THR A 435 12.78 20.00 14.57
CA THR A 435 11.66 20.77 15.10
C THR A 435 10.31 20.22 14.67
N THR A 436 10.17 19.74 13.43
CA THR A 436 8.93 19.13 12.93
C THR A 436 8.63 17.81 13.64
N LEU A 437 9.67 17.03 13.92
CA LEU A 437 9.61 15.70 14.54
C LEU A 437 9.00 15.64 15.93
N GLN A 438 9.10 16.71 16.69
CA GLN A 438 8.55 16.75 18.05
C GLN A 438 7.02 16.76 18.05
N TYR A 439 6.39 17.07 16.90
CA TYR A 439 4.95 17.20 16.80
C TYR A 439 4.24 15.90 16.43
N PHE A 440 4.92 14.94 15.80
CA PHE A 440 4.32 13.69 15.36
C PHE A 440 4.61 12.52 16.31
N LYS A 441 3.92 12.54 17.44
CA LYS A 441 3.80 11.38 18.34
C LYS A 441 2.34 11.26 18.77
N PRO A 442 1.60 10.27 18.29
CA PRO A 442 2.00 9.16 17.41
C PRO A 442 2.46 9.61 16.01
N SER A 443 3.18 8.72 15.31
CA SER A 443 3.63 8.97 13.93
C SER A 443 2.45 9.14 12.97
N TYR A 444 2.69 9.71 11.79
CA TYR A 444 1.66 9.89 10.77
C TYR A 444 0.95 8.57 10.42
N THR A 445 1.72 7.50 10.20
CA THR A 445 1.16 6.17 9.90
C THR A 445 0.31 5.63 11.04
N GLU A 446 0.76 5.77 12.30
CA GLU A 446 -0.03 5.36 13.47
C GLU A 446 -1.33 6.17 13.58
N GLN A 447 -1.35 7.43 13.18
CA GLN A 447 -2.56 8.25 13.17
C GLN A 447 -3.53 7.84 12.06
N VAL A 448 -3.04 7.49 10.87
CA VAL A 448 -3.88 6.95 9.78
C VAL A 448 -4.47 5.60 10.19
N GLN A 449 -3.67 4.71 10.75
CA GLN A 449 -4.12 3.42 11.29
C GLN A 449 -5.09 3.60 12.47
N GLY A 450 -4.85 4.59 13.32
CA GLY A 450 -5.72 4.95 14.44
C GLY A 450 -7.10 5.42 14.01
N ALA A 451 -7.21 6.03 12.84
CA ALA A 451 -8.50 6.35 12.23
C ALA A 451 -9.18 5.10 11.64
N PHE A 452 -8.40 4.17 11.11
CA PHE A 452 -8.91 2.94 10.50
C PHE A 452 -9.44 1.92 11.51
N GLU A 453 -8.74 1.71 12.61
CA GLU A 453 -9.03 0.62 13.55
C GLU A 453 -10.48 0.61 14.07
N PRO A 454 -11.07 1.72 14.54
CA PRO A 454 -12.47 1.72 15.01
C PRO A 454 -13.48 1.38 13.90
N LEU A 455 -13.22 1.80 12.67
CA LEU A 455 -14.04 1.47 11.51
C LEU A 455 -13.98 -0.02 11.20
N PHE A 456 -12.78 -0.58 11.16
CA PHE A 456 -12.57 -2.00 10.94
C PHE A 456 -13.23 -2.87 12.03
N ARG A 457 -13.08 -2.48 13.32
CA ARG A 457 -13.74 -3.17 14.45
C ARG A 457 -15.26 -3.07 14.40
N ALA A 458 -15.79 -2.00 13.82
CA ALA A 458 -17.24 -1.82 13.60
C ALA A 458 -17.73 -2.47 12.29
N ASN A 459 -16.90 -3.24 11.59
CA ASN A 459 -17.21 -3.89 10.32
C ASN A 459 -17.66 -2.92 9.22
N ILE A 460 -17.07 -1.71 9.20
CA ILE A 460 -17.33 -0.69 8.19
C ILE A 460 -16.28 -0.80 7.09
N ASP A 461 -16.76 -0.88 5.86
CA ASP A 461 -15.92 -0.85 4.68
C ASP A 461 -15.30 0.52 4.52
N THR A 462 -13.99 0.53 4.30
CA THR A 462 -13.19 1.75 4.25
C THR A 462 -12.27 1.70 3.04
N ALA A 463 -11.97 2.86 2.43
CA ALA A 463 -10.93 3.03 1.44
C ALA A 463 -9.80 3.91 1.97
N ILE A 464 -8.60 3.73 1.47
CA ILE A 464 -7.49 4.69 1.59
C ILE A 464 -7.42 5.46 0.28
N ILE A 465 -7.32 6.79 0.37
CA ILE A 465 -7.33 7.67 -0.80
C ILE A 465 -6.24 8.73 -0.73
N ASN A 466 -5.76 9.17 -1.89
CA ASN A 466 -5.00 10.40 -2.03
C ASN A 466 -5.93 11.53 -2.47
N ILE A 467 -6.12 12.53 -1.62
CA ILE A 467 -7.09 13.62 -1.86
C ILE A 467 -6.85 14.36 -3.17
N GLY A 468 -5.59 14.55 -3.56
CA GLY A 468 -5.21 15.27 -4.78
C GLY A 468 -5.45 14.49 -6.08
N HIS A 469 -5.63 13.18 -6.00
CA HIS A 469 -5.70 12.27 -7.14
C HIS A 469 -7.02 11.52 -7.25
N ASP A 470 -7.57 11.08 -6.11
CA ASP A 470 -8.75 10.23 -6.10
C ASP A 470 -10.04 11.06 -6.00
N SER A 471 -11.14 10.53 -6.56
CA SER A 471 -12.44 11.17 -6.43
C SER A 471 -13.00 11.02 -5.02
N LEU A 472 -13.40 12.13 -4.39
CA LEU A 472 -14.06 12.11 -3.09
C LEU A 472 -15.57 11.89 -3.18
N LEU A 473 -16.16 11.99 -4.38
CA LEU A 473 -17.62 11.95 -4.57
C LEU A 473 -18.30 10.66 -4.11
N PRO A 474 -17.67 9.47 -4.19
CA PRO A 474 -18.30 8.24 -3.75
C PRO A 474 -18.53 8.17 -2.23
N TYR A 475 -17.78 8.94 -1.45
CA TYR A 475 -17.75 8.82 0.01
C TYR A 475 -18.73 9.79 0.69
N LYS A 476 -19.32 9.35 1.79
CA LYS A 476 -20.12 10.19 2.68
C LYS A 476 -19.28 10.86 3.75
N LEU A 477 -18.20 10.17 4.18
CA LEU A 477 -17.24 10.65 5.17
C LEU A 477 -15.83 10.47 4.65
N VAL A 478 -15.03 11.53 4.73
CA VAL A 478 -13.58 11.51 4.52
C VAL A 478 -12.90 11.89 5.81
N ILE A 479 -12.04 11.02 6.35
CA ILE A 479 -11.23 11.29 7.53
C ILE A 479 -9.83 11.69 7.04
N VAL A 480 -9.30 12.80 7.58
CA VAL A 480 -8.03 13.41 7.19
C VAL A 480 -7.14 13.46 8.44
N PRO A 481 -6.43 12.35 8.78
CA PRO A 481 -5.63 12.28 9.99
C PRO A 481 -4.27 12.91 9.78
N ALA A 482 -3.98 14.00 10.50
CA ALA A 482 -2.68 14.68 10.54
C ALA A 482 -2.02 14.91 9.15
N ASP A 483 -2.82 15.19 8.13
CA ASP A 483 -2.33 15.44 6.77
C ASP A 483 -1.63 16.79 6.68
N TYR A 484 -0.36 16.79 7.09
CA TYR A 484 0.46 17.95 7.39
C TYR A 484 0.71 18.83 6.18
N VAL A 485 1.07 18.20 5.05
CA VAL A 485 1.32 18.87 3.77
C VAL A 485 0.01 18.98 3.00
N MET A 486 -0.50 20.21 2.82
CA MET A 486 -1.76 20.44 2.11
C MET A 486 -1.51 21.28 0.85
N ASP A 487 -1.38 20.61 -0.29
CA ASP A 487 -1.24 21.28 -1.57
C ASP A 487 -2.53 21.99 -2.02
N ALA A 488 -2.40 22.79 -3.08
CA ALA A 488 -3.53 23.56 -3.62
C ALA A 488 -4.63 22.66 -4.23
N ALA A 489 -4.27 21.53 -4.83
CA ALA A 489 -5.21 20.61 -5.46
C ALA A 489 -6.03 19.88 -4.40
N SER A 490 -5.38 19.35 -3.37
CA SER A 490 -6.01 18.67 -2.23
C SER A 490 -6.95 19.62 -1.46
N ALA A 491 -6.51 20.83 -1.16
CA ALA A 491 -7.37 21.82 -0.52
C ALA A 491 -8.60 22.19 -1.37
N LYS A 492 -8.44 22.30 -2.69
CA LYS A 492 -9.55 22.56 -3.63
C LYS A 492 -10.52 21.38 -3.68
N ALA A 493 -10.01 20.15 -3.68
CA ALA A 493 -10.83 18.93 -3.68
C ALA A 493 -11.67 18.81 -2.41
N LEU A 494 -11.07 19.00 -1.23
CA LEU A 494 -11.80 18.99 0.05
C LEU A 494 -12.86 20.08 0.11
N ARG A 495 -12.54 21.32 -0.31
CA ARG A 495 -13.48 22.43 -0.37
C ARG A 495 -14.69 22.08 -1.25
N ALA A 496 -14.45 21.57 -2.44
CA ALA A 496 -15.51 21.18 -3.38
C ALA A 496 -16.38 20.04 -2.80
N TYR A 497 -15.75 19.05 -2.19
CA TYR A 497 -16.41 17.91 -1.57
C TYR A 497 -17.37 18.36 -0.45
N VAL A 498 -16.87 19.17 0.51
CA VAL A 498 -17.71 19.66 1.61
C VAL A 498 -18.80 20.58 1.08
N SER A 499 -18.48 21.51 0.17
CA SER A 499 -19.48 22.40 -0.44
C SER A 499 -20.59 21.63 -1.15
N GLY A 500 -20.25 20.47 -1.75
CA GLY A 500 -21.19 19.59 -2.45
C GLY A 500 -22.11 18.77 -1.56
N GLY A 501 -21.79 18.63 -0.26
CA GLY A 501 -22.61 17.88 0.70
C GLY A 501 -21.84 16.79 1.46
N GLY A 502 -20.57 16.56 1.17
CA GLY A 502 -19.72 15.61 1.90
C GLY A 502 -19.43 16.02 3.34
N THR A 503 -19.09 15.05 4.16
CA THR A 503 -18.62 15.29 5.54
C THR A 503 -17.13 14.98 5.62
N VAL A 504 -16.34 15.92 6.15
CA VAL A 504 -14.91 15.73 6.43
C VAL A 504 -14.65 15.80 7.93
N LEU A 505 -13.86 14.87 8.45
CA LEU A 505 -13.24 14.94 9.77
C LEU A 505 -11.73 15.15 9.58
N MET A 506 -11.22 16.32 9.97
CA MET A 506 -9.79 16.63 9.96
C MET A 506 -9.28 16.64 11.40
N THR A 507 -8.08 16.08 11.63
CA THR A 507 -7.48 16.06 12.96
C THR A 507 -6.37 17.11 13.09
N ALA A 508 -5.93 17.34 14.31
CA ALA A 508 -4.80 18.21 14.60
C ALA A 508 -3.58 17.89 13.71
N PHE A 509 -2.76 18.89 13.49
CA PHE A 509 -1.56 18.87 12.63
C PHE A 509 -1.83 18.72 11.13
N SER A 510 -3.08 18.69 10.68
CA SER A 510 -3.39 18.76 9.25
C SER A 510 -3.27 20.18 8.71
N ALA A 511 -2.88 20.30 7.43
CA ALA A 511 -2.82 21.55 6.66
C ALA A 511 -1.99 22.66 7.34
N LYS A 512 -0.75 22.33 7.73
CA LYS A 512 0.19 23.28 8.34
C LYS A 512 1.16 23.89 7.34
N VAL A 513 1.55 23.12 6.33
CA VAL A 513 2.52 23.51 5.32
C VAL A 513 1.94 23.33 3.90
N ASP A 514 2.52 24.07 2.97
CA ASP A 514 2.20 23.96 1.55
C ASP A 514 2.94 22.79 0.87
N GLU A 515 2.81 22.69 -0.44
CA GLU A 515 3.45 21.69 -1.29
C GLU A 515 4.98 21.71 -1.28
N HIS A 516 5.58 22.74 -0.72
CA HIS A 516 7.03 22.86 -0.54
C HIS A 516 7.49 22.51 0.88
N GLY A 517 6.57 22.26 1.81
CA GLY A 517 6.88 22.05 3.22
C GLY A 517 7.03 23.37 3.99
N GLN A 518 6.60 24.52 3.42
CA GLN A 518 6.66 25.83 4.08
C GLN A 518 5.34 26.12 4.81
N TRP A 519 5.44 26.62 6.03
CA TRP A 519 4.28 27.02 6.80
C TRP A 519 3.48 28.10 6.07
N PHE A 520 2.15 27.95 6.11
CA PHE A 520 1.28 28.99 5.58
C PHE A 520 1.48 30.30 6.33
N ASP A 521 1.54 31.39 5.60
CA ASP A 521 1.54 32.76 6.12
C ASP A 521 0.12 33.30 6.41
N THR A 522 -0.88 32.45 6.28
CA THR A 522 -2.29 32.70 6.54
C THR A 522 -2.75 31.93 7.79
N PRO A 523 -3.89 32.30 8.40
CA PRO A 523 -4.42 31.56 9.55
C PRO A 523 -4.59 30.07 9.26
N LEU A 524 -4.06 29.22 10.14
CA LEU A 524 -4.20 27.78 10.02
C LEU A 524 -5.65 27.33 10.31
N PRO A 525 -6.13 26.26 9.70
CA PRO A 525 -5.45 25.33 8.80
C PRO A 525 -5.28 25.84 7.35
N GLY A 526 -4.53 26.90 7.16
CA GLY A 526 -4.10 27.45 5.89
C GLY A 526 -5.25 27.67 4.90
N ARG A 527 -5.17 27.02 3.74
CA ARG A 527 -6.15 27.11 2.64
C ARG A 527 -7.58 26.66 3.01
N LEU A 528 -7.79 26.09 4.20
CA LEU A 528 -9.05 25.48 4.64
C LEU A 528 -9.66 26.15 5.88
N SER A 529 -9.09 27.21 6.41
CA SER A 529 -9.57 27.88 7.62
C SER A 529 -11.04 28.33 7.54
N ASP A 530 -11.50 28.80 6.39
CA ASP A 530 -12.90 29.17 6.15
C ASP A 530 -13.82 27.94 5.97
N VAL A 531 -13.34 26.83 5.42
CA VAL A 531 -14.10 25.58 5.31
C VAL A 531 -14.41 25.02 6.70
N PHE A 532 -13.41 25.03 7.59
CA PHE A 532 -13.59 24.58 8.98
C PHE A 532 -14.17 25.66 9.90
N GLY A 533 -14.24 26.92 9.43
CA GLY A 533 -14.83 28.02 10.19
C GLY A 533 -14.09 28.34 11.49
N LEU A 534 -12.77 28.17 11.49
CA LEU A 534 -11.91 28.38 12.65
C LEU A 534 -10.48 28.76 12.22
N LYS A 535 -9.70 29.18 13.20
CA LYS A 535 -8.24 29.20 13.09
C LYS A 535 -7.59 28.46 14.26
N THR A 536 -6.39 27.94 14.06
CA THR A 536 -5.54 27.38 15.10
C THR A 536 -4.36 28.28 15.33
N ASN A 537 -4.13 28.72 16.58
CA ASN A 537 -3.07 29.69 16.88
C ASN A 537 -1.86 29.08 17.56
N ALA A 538 -2.06 28.00 18.29
CA ALA A 538 -1.02 27.36 19.08
C ALA A 538 -1.36 25.90 19.33
N PHE A 539 -0.36 25.15 19.73
CA PHE A 539 -0.52 23.81 20.26
C PHE A 539 0.24 23.72 21.57
N TYR A 540 -0.32 23.00 22.52
CA TYR A 540 0.23 22.83 23.85
C TYR A 540 0.32 21.37 24.23
N ASP A 541 1.32 21.05 25.05
CA ASP A 541 1.43 19.80 25.78
C ASP A 541 0.95 20.02 27.21
N ILE A 542 0.23 19.03 27.77
CA ILE A 542 -0.11 19.00 29.19
C ILE A 542 0.51 17.74 29.83
N PRO A 543 0.78 17.75 31.16
CA PRO A 543 1.44 16.62 31.83
C PRO A 543 0.56 15.38 32.02
N ALA A 544 -0.69 15.43 31.56
CA ALA A 544 -1.66 14.32 31.68
C ALA A 544 -2.37 14.09 30.35
N ALA A 545 -2.99 12.93 30.19
CA ALA A 545 -3.87 12.66 29.05
C ALA A 545 -5.00 13.70 28.95
N LEU A 546 -5.33 14.11 27.73
CA LEU A 546 -6.42 15.03 27.47
C LEU A 546 -7.76 14.37 27.78
N ARG A 547 -8.71 15.13 28.30
CA ARG A 547 -10.07 14.66 28.60
C ARG A 547 -11.10 15.59 28.02
N PHE A 548 -12.16 15.06 27.45
CA PHE A 548 -13.33 15.81 27.00
C PHE A 548 -14.61 14.98 27.20
N GLN A 549 -15.76 15.65 27.24
CA GLN A 549 -17.06 14.99 27.36
C GLN A 549 -17.73 14.88 26.01
N LEU A 550 -18.22 13.70 25.68
CA LEU A 550 -18.95 13.43 24.45
C LEU A 550 -20.13 12.49 24.75
N GLY A 551 -21.35 12.86 24.35
CA GLY A 551 -22.53 12.03 24.58
C GLY A 551 -22.80 11.65 26.05
N GLY A 552 -22.25 12.42 27.00
CA GLY A 552 -22.34 12.12 28.44
C GLY A 552 -21.22 11.21 28.98
N GLU A 553 -20.33 10.72 28.10
CA GLU A 553 -19.17 9.91 28.47
C GLU A 553 -17.91 10.78 28.56
N SER A 554 -16.99 10.44 29.49
CA SER A 554 -15.68 11.06 29.59
C SER A 554 -14.70 10.30 28.74
N ILE A 555 -14.18 10.96 27.72
CA ILE A 555 -13.19 10.42 26.82
C ILE A 555 -11.81 10.86 27.29
N GLU A 556 -10.89 9.92 27.43
CA GLU A 556 -9.48 10.18 27.74
C GLU A 556 -8.61 9.76 26.55
N THR A 557 -7.74 10.67 26.10
CA THR A 557 -6.84 10.42 24.98
C THR A 557 -5.56 9.75 25.47
N ALA A 558 -4.88 9.02 24.58
CA ALA A 558 -3.52 8.51 24.83
C ALA A 558 -2.43 9.60 24.64
N VAL A 559 -2.81 10.75 24.11
CA VAL A 559 -1.91 11.87 23.80
C VAL A 559 -2.10 13.02 24.76
N HIS A 560 -1.06 13.83 24.88
CA HIS A 560 -1.00 14.95 25.81
C HIS A 560 -0.99 16.30 25.08
N ARG A 561 -1.18 16.30 23.76
CA ARG A 561 -1.00 17.45 22.88
C ARG A 561 -2.33 17.83 22.22
N TYR A 562 -2.59 19.13 22.12
CA TYR A 562 -3.78 19.67 21.45
C TYR A 562 -3.48 21.00 20.76
N GLU A 563 -4.29 21.32 19.77
CA GLU A 563 -4.34 22.62 19.14
C GLU A 563 -5.37 23.53 19.82
N VAL A 564 -5.00 24.79 20.00
CA VAL A 564 -5.94 25.79 20.48
C VAL A 564 -6.79 26.27 19.32
N LEU A 565 -8.06 25.94 19.34
CA LEU A 565 -9.01 26.31 18.29
C LEU A 565 -9.70 27.65 18.65
N GLU A 566 -9.74 28.55 17.68
CA GLU A 566 -10.55 29.78 17.74
C GLU A 566 -11.65 29.72 16.68
N PRO A 567 -12.86 29.24 17.04
CA PRO A 567 -13.98 29.19 16.11
C PRO A 567 -14.43 30.58 15.67
N SER A 568 -14.74 30.73 14.36
CA SER A 568 -15.39 31.92 13.80
C SER A 568 -16.83 31.65 13.39
N THR A 569 -17.05 30.68 12.48
CA THR A 569 -18.38 30.22 12.06
C THR A 569 -18.68 28.80 12.57
N ALA A 570 -17.67 28.06 13.01
CA ALA A 570 -17.84 26.74 13.56
C ALA A 570 -18.51 26.74 14.92
N THR A 571 -19.35 25.75 15.17
CA THR A 571 -19.96 25.46 16.48
C THR A 571 -19.05 24.52 17.25
N VAL A 572 -18.83 24.81 18.54
CA VAL A 572 -18.11 23.90 19.45
C VAL A 572 -19.00 22.75 19.82
N PHE A 573 -18.57 21.54 19.49
CA PHE A 573 -19.29 20.29 19.76
C PHE A 573 -18.86 19.66 21.08
N ALA A 574 -17.55 19.67 21.38
CA ALA A 574 -16.99 19.22 22.64
C ALA A 574 -15.85 20.13 23.10
N ARG A 575 -15.57 20.14 24.41
CA ARG A 575 -14.47 20.89 25.01
C ARG A 575 -13.60 19.97 25.87
N PHE A 576 -12.31 20.25 25.91
CA PHE A 576 -11.43 19.64 26.90
C PHE A 576 -11.82 20.07 28.31
N THR A 577 -11.78 19.12 29.25
CA THR A 577 -12.13 19.37 30.66
C THR A 577 -10.91 19.68 31.52
N ASN A 578 -9.71 19.35 31.06
CA ASN A 578 -8.46 19.47 31.81
C ASN A 578 -7.40 20.33 31.10
N THR A 579 -7.80 21.18 30.17
CA THR A 579 -6.93 22.25 29.62
C THR A 579 -7.23 23.56 30.33
N PRO A 580 -6.25 24.50 30.44
CA PRO A 580 -6.40 25.76 31.17
C PRO A 580 -7.61 26.59 30.74
N GLU A 581 -7.85 26.70 29.43
CA GLU A 581 -8.91 27.51 28.84
C GLU A 581 -10.19 26.71 28.53
N HIS A 582 -10.26 25.44 28.92
CA HIS A 582 -11.30 24.54 28.43
C HIS A 582 -11.51 24.65 26.91
N SER A 583 -10.38 24.60 26.19
CA SER A 583 -10.33 24.76 24.72
C SER A 583 -11.29 23.84 24.01
N PRO A 584 -11.83 24.25 22.84
CA PRO A 584 -12.62 23.35 22.02
C PRO A 584 -11.81 22.08 21.65
N ALA A 585 -12.41 20.91 21.89
CA ALA A 585 -11.84 19.62 21.50
C ALA A 585 -12.34 19.19 20.12
N VAL A 586 -13.64 19.43 19.86
CA VAL A 586 -14.28 19.11 18.58
C VAL A 586 -15.15 20.29 18.15
N THR A 587 -15.02 20.67 16.90
CA THR A 587 -15.91 21.69 16.29
C THR A 587 -16.55 21.14 15.02
N ILE A 588 -17.70 21.70 14.65
CA ILE A 588 -18.38 21.42 13.40
C ILE A 588 -18.78 22.69 12.70
N ASN A 589 -18.49 22.81 11.43
CA ASN A 589 -18.87 23.94 10.59
C ASN A 589 -19.73 23.48 9.41
N LYS A 590 -20.78 24.22 9.11
CA LYS A 590 -21.54 24.08 7.87
C LYS A 590 -20.86 24.87 6.77
N PHE A 591 -20.45 24.19 5.70
CA PHE A 591 -19.86 24.82 4.53
C PHE A 591 -20.56 24.34 3.27
N GLY A 592 -21.24 25.23 2.58
CA GLY A 592 -22.12 24.85 1.50
C GLY A 592 -23.23 23.88 1.96
N LYS A 593 -23.27 22.69 1.40
CA LYS A 593 -24.26 21.66 1.78
C LYS A 593 -23.73 20.64 2.78
N GLY A 594 -22.42 20.60 3.04
CA GLY A 594 -21.75 19.59 3.83
C GLY A 594 -21.33 20.05 5.21
N ASN A 595 -20.49 19.21 5.85
CA ASN A 595 -20.00 19.41 7.21
C ASN A 595 -18.48 19.31 7.25
N ALA A 596 -17.82 20.23 7.93
CA ALA A 596 -16.41 20.18 8.23
C ALA A 596 -16.22 20.06 9.74
N ILE A 597 -15.70 18.92 10.19
CA ILE A 597 -15.47 18.60 11.61
C ILE A 597 -13.97 18.70 11.86
N TYR A 598 -13.56 19.40 12.91
CA TYR A 598 -12.16 19.52 13.31
C TYR A 598 -11.97 18.95 14.72
N LEU A 599 -11.04 18.01 14.84
CA LEU A 599 -10.61 17.42 16.10
C LEU A 599 -9.27 18.06 16.53
N ALA A 600 -9.23 18.68 17.68
CA ALA A 600 -8.08 19.45 18.17
C ALA A 600 -6.94 18.59 18.73
N THR A 601 -6.99 17.27 18.58
CA THR A 601 -5.95 16.33 19.01
C THR A 601 -5.69 15.30 17.93
N GLU A 602 -4.71 14.43 18.15
CA GLU A 602 -4.31 13.42 17.19
C GLU A 602 -5.39 12.33 17.04
N SER A 603 -5.36 11.69 15.88
CA SER A 603 -6.14 10.50 15.60
C SER A 603 -5.56 9.29 16.35
N ASN A 604 -6.39 8.65 17.18
CA ASN A 604 -6.10 7.34 17.77
C ASN A 604 -7.40 6.54 17.93
N PRO A 605 -7.34 5.21 18.13
CA PRO A 605 -8.53 4.37 18.13
C PRO A 605 -9.58 4.77 19.20
N ALA A 606 -9.15 5.20 20.38
CA ALA A 606 -10.06 5.58 21.45
C ALA A 606 -10.84 6.87 21.11
N VAL A 607 -10.12 7.88 20.61
CA VAL A 607 -10.72 9.17 20.26
C VAL A 607 -11.63 9.05 19.05
N ILE A 608 -11.17 8.43 17.97
CA ILE A 608 -12.01 8.25 16.78
C ILE A 608 -13.20 7.33 17.09
N GLY A 609 -12.97 6.25 17.85
CA GLY A 609 -14.04 5.35 18.29
C GLY A 609 -15.15 6.05 19.06
N SER A 610 -14.80 7.01 19.94
CA SER A 610 -15.78 7.81 20.68
C SER A 610 -16.66 8.70 19.81
N LEU A 611 -16.12 9.17 18.68
CA LEU A 611 -16.82 10.03 17.72
C LEU A 611 -17.72 9.24 16.74
N MET A 612 -17.59 7.92 16.65
CA MET A 612 -18.20 7.14 15.58
C MET A 612 -19.72 7.28 15.50
N ASN A 613 -20.44 7.24 16.64
CA ASN A 613 -21.90 7.36 16.64
C ASN A 613 -22.37 8.73 16.10
N ASP A 614 -21.64 9.79 16.45
CA ASP A 614 -21.94 11.14 15.94
C ASP A 614 -21.62 11.25 14.47
N LEU A 615 -20.47 10.68 14.03
CA LEU A 615 -20.08 10.63 12.63
C LEU A 615 -21.09 9.83 11.78
N TYR A 616 -21.60 8.69 12.29
CA TYR A 616 -22.67 7.95 11.60
C TYR A 616 -23.89 8.81 11.38
N THR A 617 -24.30 9.55 12.41
CA THR A 617 -25.47 10.43 12.36
C THR A 617 -25.25 11.60 11.39
N VAL A 618 -24.11 12.29 11.50
CA VAL A 618 -23.82 13.48 10.70
C VAL A 618 -23.61 13.15 9.23
N ALA A 619 -22.90 12.04 8.93
CA ALA A 619 -22.62 11.60 7.58
C ALA A 619 -23.64 10.65 6.97
N GLY A 620 -24.61 10.17 7.76
CA GLY A 620 -25.64 9.23 7.30
C GLY A 620 -25.08 7.85 6.94
N ILE A 621 -24.11 7.36 7.73
CA ILE A 621 -23.48 6.05 7.53
C ILE A 621 -24.20 5.01 8.38
N GLN A 622 -24.31 3.78 7.84
CA GLN A 622 -24.82 2.65 8.59
C GLN A 622 -23.66 1.82 9.14
N PRO A 623 -23.67 1.47 10.45
CA PRO A 623 -22.70 0.55 11.01
C PRO A 623 -22.78 -0.83 10.33
N GLY A 624 -21.66 -1.54 10.31
CA GLY A 624 -21.59 -2.90 9.79
C GLY A 624 -22.31 -3.94 10.66
N PRO A 625 -22.26 -5.23 10.28
CA PRO A 625 -22.83 -6.31 11.08
C PRO A 625 -22.27 -6.32 12.51
N LYS A 626 -23.12 -6.46 13.51
CA LYS A 626 -22.67 -6.58 14.91
C LYS A 626 -22.01 -7.95 15.14
N THR A 627 -20.80 -7.94 15.67
CA THR A 627 -20.02 -9.14 15.98
C THR A 627 -19.45 -9.07 17.40
N PRO A 628 -19.16 -10.21 18.03
CA PRO A 628 -18.35 -10.26 19.24
C PRO A 628 -16.94 -9.73 18.99
N GLU A 629 -16.27 -9.29 20.03
CA GLU A 629 -14.88 -8.84 19.95
C GLU A 629 -13.96 -9.91 19.32
N GLY A 630 -13.11 -9.48 18.38
CA GLY A 630 -12.19 -10.33 17.63
C GLY A 630 -12.85 -11.14 16.50
N VAL A 631 -14.14 -10.93 16.25
CA VAL A 631 -14.83 -11.44 15.06
C VAL A 631 -15.11 -10.29 14.12
N TYR A 632 -14.70 -10.43 12.87
CA TYR A 632 -14.92 -9.45 11.82
C TYR A 632 -15.87 -9.97 10.75
N ALA A 633 -16.61 -9.08 10.13
CA ALA A 633 -17.62 -9.42 9.14
C ALA A 633 -17.58 -8.51 7.92
N ARG A 634 -17.83 -9.10 6.74
CA ARG A 634 -18.02 -8.38 5.49
C ARG A 634 -19.20 -8.94 4.71
N VAL A 635 -19.96 -8.04 4.11
CA VAL A 635 -21.02 -8.43 3.18
C VAL A 635 -20.41 -8.63 1.79
N VAL A 636 -20.59 -9.81 1.22
CA VAL A 636 -20.02 -10.26 -0.05
C VAL A 636 -21.13 -10.87 -0.90
N ASP A 637 -21.51 -10.26 -2.01
CA ASP A 637 -22.58 -10.74 -2.90
C ASP A 637 -23.87 -11.13 -2.15
N GLY A 638 -24.29 -10.34 -1.15
CA GLY A 638 -25.45 -10.58 -0.33
C GLY A 638 -25.31 -11.69 0.74
N ARG A 639 -24.11 -12.24 0.91
CA ARG A 639 -23.70 -13.17 1.96
C ARG A 639 -22.85 -12.45 2.98
N THR A 640 -22.66 -13.03 4.16
CA THR A 640 -21.76 -12.45 5.16
C THR A 640 -20.59 -13.40 5.42
N LEU A 641 -19.38 -12.94 5.13
CA LEU A 641 -18.15 -13.59 5.54
C LEU A 641 -17.87 -13.18 6.99
N PHE A 642 -17.81 -14.17 7.89
CA PHE A 642 -17.34 -13.99 9.27
C PHE A 642 -15.99 -14.64 9.45
N VAL A 643 -15.08 -13.96 10.14
CA VAL A 643 -13.76 -14.48 10.51
C VAL A 643 -13.53 -14.26 11.99
N ASN A 644 -13.34 -15.36 12.73
CA ASN A 644 -12.92 -15.33 14.13
C ASN A 644 -11.39 -15.24 14.20
N MET A 645 -10.88 -14.10 14.61
CA MET A 645 -9.43 -13.85 14.69
C MET A 645 -8.89 -14.03 16.12
N THR A 646 -9.54 -14.87 16.90
CA THR A 646 -9.14 -15.19 18.29
C THR A 646 -8.83 -16.66 18.47
N GLY A 647 -8.15 -16.98 19.55
CA GLY A 647 -7.89 -18.36 20.00
C GLY A 647 -9.07 -19.03 20.73
N GLU A 648 -10.27 -18.45 20.69
CA GLU A 648 -11.46 -18.92 21.42
C GLU A 648 -12.64 -19.17 20.49
N GLU A 649 -13.58 -20.04 20.88
CA GLU A 649 -14.88 -20.16 20.21
C GLU A 649 -15.66 -18.86 20.35
N LYS A 650 -16.25 -18.40 19.25
CA LYS A 650 -17.12 -17.22 19.23
C LYS A 650 -18.50 -17.57 18.70
N ARG A 651 -19.51 -16.92 19.30
CA ARG A 651 -20.94 -17.09 18.99
C ARG A 651 -21.52 -15.80 18.46
N ILE A 652 -22.03 -15.83 17.23
CA ILE A 652 -22.54 -14.66 16.51
C ILE A 652 -24.03 -14.84 16.33
N PRO A 653 -24.88 -14.02 16.97
CA PRO A 653 -26.32 -14.07 16.75
C PRO A 653 -26.68 -13.76 15.29
N ILE A 654 -27.62 -14.54 14.75
CA ILE A 654 -28.18 -14.34 13.40
C ILE A 654 -29.69 -14.38 13.44
N THR A 655 -30.33 -13.83 12.42
CA THR A 655 -31.76 -13.90 12.26
C THR A 655 -32.15 -14.98 11.27
N GLY A 656 -32.91 -15.97 11.75
CA GLY A 656 -33.40 -17.10 10.97
C GLY A 656 -32.29 -18.12 10.63
N ALA A 657 -32.71 -19.26 10.13
CA ALA A 657 -31.77 -20.31 9.72
C ALA A 657 -30.89 -19.90 8.53
N LYS A 658 -29.61 -20.12 8.66
CA LYS A 658 -28.57 -19.75 7.68
C LYS A 658 -27.66 -20.96 7.39
N LYS A 659 -27.14 -21.03 6.19
CA LYS A 659 -26.18 -22.09 5.80
C LYS A 659 -24.77 -21.51 5.66
N GLY A 660 -23.81 -22.16 6.33
CA GLY A 660 -22.39 -21.95 6.10
C GLY A 660 -21.92 -22.65 4.83
N ILE A 661 -21.32 -21.92 3.93
CA ILE A 661 -20.82 -22.43 2.64
C ILE A 661 -19.54 -23.23 2.87
N ILE A 662 -18.65 -22.73 3.74
CA ILE A 662 -17.36 -23.37 4.00
C ILE A 662 -17.54 -24.59 4.89
N SER A 663 -18.25 -24.44 5.99
CA SER A 663 -18.49 -25.53 6.95
C SER A 663 -19.55 -26.54 6.51
N ASN A 664 -20.38 -26.16 5.54
CA ASN A 664 -21.58 -26.91 5.12
C ASN A 664 -22.59 -27.17 6.29
N ARG A 665 -22.52 -26.41 7.38
CA ARG A 665 -23.41 -26.50 8.54
C ARG A 665 -24.64 -25.61 8.34
N VAL A 666 -25.75 -25.97 8.98
CA VAL A 666 -26.94 -25.11 9.14
C VAL A 666 -26.91 -24.54 10.56
N PHE A 667 -27.10 -23.23 10.66
CA PHE A 667 -27.17 -22.49 11.91
C PHE A 667 -28.59 -21.91 12.07
N GLU A 668 -29.22 -22.17 13.18
CA GLU A 668 -30.61 -21.74 13.42
C GLU A 668 -30.69 -20.27 13.88
N GLU A 669 -30.04 -19.93 14.99
CA GLU A 669 -30.04 -18.58 15.60
C GLU A 669 -28.66 -18.05 15.89
N THR A 670 -27.61 -18.87 15.78
CA THR A 670 -26.26 -18.53 16.17
C THR A 670 -25.26 -19.22 15.26
N VAL A 671 -24.37 -18.44 14.63
CA VAL A 671 -23.17 -18.96 13.97
C VAL A 671 -22.11 -19.20 15.05
N VAL A 672 -21.58 -20.42 15.09
CA VAL A 672 -20.50 -20.80 16.01
C VAL A 672 -19.23 -21.02 15.20
N LEU A 673 -18.21 -20.19 15.47
CA LEU A 673 -16.89 -20.30 14.86
C LEU A 673 -15.88 -20.71 15.94
N GLY A 674 -15.16 -21.79 15.69
CA GLY A 674 -14.00 -22.20 16.49
C GLY A 674 -12.86 -21.19 16.42
N PRO A 675 -11.76 -21.42 17.16
CA PRO A 675 -10.56 -20.60 17.10
C PRO A 675 -10.04 -20.46 15.68
N MET A 676 -9.73 -19.23 15.23
CA MET A 676 -9.18 -18.92 13.90
C MET A 676 -10.02 -19.48 12.73
N GLU A 677 -11.33 -19.66 12.94
CA GLU A 677 -12.23 -20.15 11.89
C GLU A 677 -12.93 -19.02 11.14
N ALA A 678 -13.31 -19.34 9.90
CA ALA A 678 -14.11 -18.48 9.05
C ALA A 678 -15.27 -19.27 8.43
N ASP A 679 -16.39 -18.60 8.14
CA ASP A 679 -17.46 -19.14 7.31
C ASP A 679 -18.14 -18.04 6.50
N LEU A 680 -18.62 -18.42 5.32
CA LEU A 680 -19.41 -17.55 4.44
C LEU A 680 -20.87 -17.97 4.56
N ILE A 681 -21.69 -17.11 5.16
CA ILE A 681 -23.06 -17.40 5.56
C ILE A 681 -24.06 -16.82 4.55
N GLN A 682 -24.98 -17.67 4.07
CA GLN A 682 -26.07 -17.29 3.15
C GLN A 682 -27.45 -17.51 3.74
#